data_f15c1f2f2f73efe035c794e56ad87db1
#
_entry.id   f15c1f2f2f73efe035c794e56ad87db1
#
_cell.length_a   1.000
_cell.length_b   1.000
_cell.length_c   1.000
_cell.angle_alpha   90.00
_cell.angle_beta   90.00
_cell.angle_gamma   90.00
#
_symmetry.space_group_name_H-M   'P 1'
#
loop_
_entity.id
_entity.type
_entity.pdbx_description
1 polymer ?
#
loop_
_entity_poly.entity_id
_entity_poly.type
_entity_poly.pdbx_seq_one_letter_code
_entity_poly.pdbx_strand_id
1 'polypeptide(L)'
;MQKIAVLGGGIGSLSAVLEITSDPDWKQKYDITVYQMGWRLGGKGASGRNRNMHDRIEEHGIHLWMGFYENAFRVIRRVYEEAHQYKLMPASLFTDVTKAFSPMRYTPMMEEYHGKWQVWNIYWPGRDSEFPGSEELFAKKRLPPTPWEFVQLIIAFVNSQLDQNRDKHKLLVELYQFGMAGLTDAIGVAPEVPDHAVPQQPHTLLHRVMAYVGNMHVDVKMHKSDQHKSIVDWIRVFLDKLLALVVREVERDTELRHLIIILETALSVVIGIISDDLLQKGFIAIDNEDFVEWLARHGCRHARSPLTIGMYDACFAYQGGDKRKMRMAAGTALYGALRLMLTYRGALMWWMNAGMGETIFSPIYLVLRNRGVKFEFFHKVTNLGLSADKRVVDHIDIQVQATIKAGGEYQPLFMGCDGIPVWPTEPDWPQLAETDAIQRCKNPNLESWWTDWQGVPPPRSPKTLRLGQDFDLVIYGISLGAHTYLCQELIAADDGWRAMVANLETVRTQGLQLWMNKNLADAGWPNARGIGCAWVEPFDTWSDMSHLIPRETWPASANVQQIAYFCNVIPDDQGAPFSEPNYPAAEQQRVKNYAREFLDRNCGLIWPKVWHAGDPPKFDDATLVNCAINPAVANFQTQFFRVNIDPTELYCLSLPRTTKYRLPPGKSGFHNLFLAGDWTLTDLNLGCIETTVMSGMLASRAICGRPDHIYSAFGTETPIMGNAGSND
;
A
#
# COMPACT_ATOMS: atom_id res chain seq x y z
N MET A 1 4.35 -25.26 -26.77
CA MET A 1 3.62 -24.32 -25.94
C MET A 1 3.97 -24.61 -24.48
N GLN A 2 4.59 -23.65 -23.77
CA GLN A 2 4.98 -23.82 -22.37
C GLN A 2 3.78 -23.61 -21.45
N LYS A 3 3.64 -24.47 -20.45
CA LYS A 3 2.59 -24.36 -19.44
C LYS A 3 3.09 -23.53 -18.26
N ILE A 4 2.34 -22.54 -17.85
CA ILE A 4 2.67 -21.68 -16.69
C ILE A 4 1.68 -21.96 -15.55
N ALA A 5 2.19 -22.48 -14.44
CA ALA A 5 1.46 -22.55 -13.19
C ALA A 5 1.62 -21.25 -12.41
N VAL A 6 0.54 -20.53 -12.17
CA VAL A 6 0.51 -19.29 -11.39
C VAL A 6 -0.08 -19.59 -10.02
N LEU A 7 0.71 -19.43 -8.97
CA LEU A 7 0.35 -19.80 -7.61
C LEU A 7 -0.05 -18.56 -6.80
N GLY A 8 -1.36 -18.43 -6.56
CA GLY A 8 -1.99 -17.29 -5.89
C GLY A 8 -2.50 -16.21 -6.84
N GLY A 9 -3.76 -15.79 -6.64
CA GLY A 9 -4.47 -14.80 -7.44
C GLY A 9 -4.40 -13.37 -6.88
N GLY A 10 -3.27 -12.98 -6.32
CA GLY A 10 -2.98 -11.60 -5.90
C GLY A 10 -2.60 -10.69 -7.06
N ILE A 11 -2.59 -9.37 -6.83
CA ILE A 11 -2.35 -8.37 -7.89
C ILE A 11 -0.98 -8.55 -8.56
N GLY A 12 0.05 -9.03 -7.86
CA GLY A 12 1.38 -9.27 -8.43
C GLY A 12 1.36 -10.37 -9.49
N SER A 13 0.82 -11.54 -9.14
CA SER A 13 0.66 -12.67 -10.09
C SER A 13 -0.20 -12.29 -11.28
N LEU A 14 -1.34 -11.64 -11.01
CA LEU A 14 -2.27 -11.23 -12.07
C LEU A 14 -1.66 -10.17 -12.98
N SER A 15 -0.83 -9.26 -12.47
CA SER A 15 -0.09 -8.29 -13.27
C SER A 15 0.94 -8.97 -14.18
N ALA A 16 1.63 -10.01 -13.68
CA ALA A 16 2.53 -10.80 -14.53
C ALA A 16 1.76 -11.47 -15.68
N VAL A 17 0.61 -12.09 -15.37
CA VAL A 17 -0.24 -12.74 -16.39
C VAL A 17 -0.79 -11.73 -17.38
N LEU A 18 -1.23 -10.54 -16.93
CA LEU A 18 -1.71 -9.46 -17.80
C LEU A 18 -0.64 -9.01 -18.80
N GLU A 19 0.61 -8.87 -18.35
CA GLU A 19 1.72 -8.47 -19.22
C GLU A 19 2.13 -9.59 -20.18
N ILE A 20 2.23 -10.85 -19.74
CA ILE A 20 2.51 -12.01 -20.62
C ILE A 20 1.43 -12.11 -21.71
N THR A 21 0.16 -11.99 -21.33
CA THR A 21 -0.98 -12.13 -22.26
C THR A 21 -1.26 -10.86 -23.06
N SER A 22 -0.48 -9.79 -22.89
CA SER A 22 -0.54 -8.60 -23.75
C SER A 22 0.11 -8.81 -25.13
N ASP A 23 0.92 -9.86 -25.29
CA ASP A 23 1.46 -10.28 -26.59
C ASP A 23 0.32 -10.91 -27.41
N PRO A 24 -0.01 -10.44 -28.61
CA PRO A 24 -1.05 -11.04 -29.46
C PRO A 24 -0.86 -12.54 -29.71
N ASP A 25 0.41 -12.98 -29.77
CA ASP A 25 0.77 -14.37 -30.05
C ASP A 25 0.98 -15.23 -28.79
N TRP A 26 0.62 -14.73 -27.61
CA TRP A 26 0.87 -15.43 -26.35
C TRP A 26 0.27 -16.85 -26.30
N LYS A 27 -0.89 -17.07 -26.91
CA LYS A 27 -1.55 -18.40 -26.96
C LYS A 27 -0.78 -19.45 -27.76
N GLN A 28 0.12 -19.03 -28.64
CA GLN A 28 0.99 -19.93 -29.35
C GLN A 28 2.20 -20.35 -28.51
N LYS A 29 2.55 -19.53 -27.53
CA LYS A 29 3.74 -19.68 -26.68
C LYS A 29 3.41 -20.32 -25.34
N TYR A 30 2.29 -19.93 -24.72
CA TYR A 30 1.95 -20.26 -23.34
C TYR A 30 0.54 -20.81 -23.16
N ASP A 31 0.38 -21.71 -22.17
CA ASP A 31 -0.90 -22.15 -21.59
C ASP A 31 -0.86 -21.82 -20.09
N ILE A 32 -1.73 -20.93 -19.62
CA ILE A 32 -1.63 -20.33 -18.29
C ILE A 32 -2.78 -20.78 -17.41
N THR A 33 -2.47 -21.32 -16.22
CA THR A 33 -3.46 -21.67 -15.20
C THR A 33 -3.11 -21.00 -13.89
N VAL A 34 -4.08 -20.27 -13.33
CA VAL A 34 -4.00 -19.62 -12.00
C VAL A 34 -4.63 -20.55 -10.96
N TYR A 35 -3.85 -20.97 -9.98
CA TYR A 35 -4.31 -21.79 -8.84
C TYR A 35 -4.56 -20.90 -7.63
N GLN A 36 -5.78 -20.92 -7.13
CA GLN A 36 -6.24 -20.04 -6.05
C GLN A 36 -6.83 -20.84 -4.90
N MET A 37 -6.35 -20.57 -3.69
CA MET A 37 -6.97 -21.01 -2.45
C MET A 37 -8.30 -20.27 -2.23
N GLY A 38 -9.35 -20.98 -1.85
CA GLY A 38 -10.68 -20.39 -1.65
C GLY A 38 -11.40 -20.06 -2.95
N TRP A 39 -12.31 -19.09 -2.89
CA TRP A 39 -13.34 -18.85 -3.91
C TRP A 39 -13.19 -17.53 -4.67
N ARG A 40 -12.25 -16.66 -4.31
CA ARG A 40 -12.08 -15.31 -4.87
C ARG A 40 -10.63 -14.94 -5.10
N LEU A 41 -10.41 -13.99 -5.99
CA LEU A 41 -9.10 -13.39 -6.24
C LEU A 41 -8.87 -12.20 -5.30
N GLY A 42 -7.61 -11.77 -5.20
CA GLY A 42 -7.23 -10.53 -4.54
C GLY A 42 -6.15 -10.68 -3.47
N GLY A 43 -6.08 -11.81 -2.77
CA GLY A 43 -5.18 -11.97 -1.63
C GLY A 43 -5.40 -10.87 -0.58
N LYS A 44 -4.37 -10.12 -0.21
CA LYS A 44 -4.48 -9.00 0.75
C LYS A 44 -5.35 -7.82 0.27
N GLY A 45 -5.63 -7.72 -1.01
CA GLY A 45 -6.55 -6.74 -1.59
C GLY A 45 -7.96 -7.28 -1.84
N ALA A 46 -8.28 -8.49 -1.38
CA ALA A 46 -9.60 -9.05 -1.59
C ALA A 46 -10.68 -8.27 -0.83
N SER A 47 -11.86 -8.15 -1.44
CA SER A 47 -13.09 -7.72 -0.78
C SER A 47 -14.23 -8.62 -1.23
N GLY A 48 -15.37 -8.53 -0.56
CA GLY A 48 -16.54 -9.29 -0.93
C GLY A 48 -17.84 -8.64 -0.48
N ARG A 49 -18.93 -9.07 -1.10
CA ARG A 49 -20.29 -8.68 -0.73
C ARG A 49 -20.91 -9.71 0.19
N ASN A 50 -21.37 -9.25 1.35
CA ASN A 50 -22.05 -10.11 2.30
C ASN A 50 -23.55 -10.16 1.98
N ARG A 51 -23.96 -11.20 1.25
CA ARG A 51 -25.35 -11.42 0.82
C ARG A 51 -26.35 -11.55 1.99
N ASN A 52 -25.86 -12.01 3.13
CA ASN A 52 -26.66 -12.18 4.34
C ASN A 52 -26.80 -10.89 5.17
N MET A 53 -26.09 -9.81 4.76
CA MET A 53 -26.05 -8.52 5.43
C MET A 53 -26.14 -7.36 4.42
N HIS A 54 -27.22 -7.33 3.65
CA HIS A 54 -27.55 -6.24 2.72
C HIS A 54 -26.51 -5.99 1.62
N ASP A 55 -25.84 -7.03 1.14
CA ASP A 55 -24.74 -6.94 0.18
C ASP A 55 -23.66 -5.91 0.58
N ARG A 56 -23.47 -5.69 1.89
CA ARG A 56 -22.46 -4.75 2.39
C ARG A 56 -21.06 -5.17 1.93
N ILE A 57 -20.23 -4.18 1.68
CA ILE A 57 -18.84 -4.37 1.24
C ILE A 57 -17.98 -4.67 2.46
N GLU A 58 -17.32 -5.84 2.47
CA GLU A 58 -16.40 -6.25 3.52
C GLU A 58 -14.97 -6.30 2.97
N GLU A 59 -14.10 -5.46 3.54
CA GLU A 59 -12.72 -5.25 3.11
C GLU A 59 -11.71 -5.85 4.10
N HIS A 60 -10.52 -6.21 3.64
CA HIS A 60 -9.41 -6.61 4.52
C HIS A 60 -8.87 -5.44 5.37
N GLY A 61 -9.04 -4.22 4.91
CA GLY A 61 -8.60 -2.98 5.53
C GLY A 61 -9.01 -1.78 4.70
N ILE A 62 -8.45 -0.61 4.98
CA ILE A 62 -8.67 0.60 4.18
C ILE A 62 -7.88 0.45 2.88
N HIS A 63 -8.57 0.27 1.76
CA HIS A 63 -7.96 0.16 0.44
C HIS A 63 -8.00 1.51 -0.28
N LEU A 64 -6.82 2.05 -0.54
CA LEU A 64 -6.61 3.31 -1.26
C LEU A 64 -5.49 3.14 -2.29
N TRP A 65 -5.58 3.93 -3.35
CA TRP A 65 -4.52 4.01 -4.35
C TRP A 65 -3.80 5.34 -4.24
N MET A 66 -2.48 5.32 -4.14
CA MET A 66 -1.69 6.54 -4.06
C MET A 66 -1.51 7.15 -5.43
N GLY A 67 -1.54 8.49 -5.52
CA GLY A 67 -1.43 9.20 -6.79
C GLY A 67 -0.11 9.01 -7.56
N PHE A 68 0.88 8.37 -6.94
CA PHE A 68 2.14 8.01 -7.57
C PHE A 68 2.20 6.56 -8.10
N TYR A 69 1.12 5.79 -8.03
CA TYR A 69 1.06 4.39 -8.50
C TYR A 69 0.95 4.31 -10.03
N GLU A 70 1.97 4.78 -10.74
CA GLU A 70 1.93 4.91 -12.19
C GLU A 70 1.79 3.56 -12.91
N ASN A 71 2.53 2.53 -12.47
CA ASN A 71 2.43 1.19 -13.06
C ASN A 71 1.08 0.54 -12.76
N ALA A 72 0.61 0.63 -11.53
CA ALA A 72 -0.66 0.04 -11.13
C ALA A 72 -1.84 0.70 -11.86
N PHE A 73 -1.87 2.03 -11.94
CA PHE A 73 -2.90 2.74 -12.71
C PHE A 73 -2.81 2.45 -14.22
N ARG A 74 -1.62 2.29 -14.78
CA ARG A 74 -1.49 1.87 -16.19
C ARG A 74 -2.09 0.50 -16.44
N VAL A 75 -1.80 -0.48 -15.56
CA VAL A 75 -2.37 -1.83 -15.69
C VAL A 75 -3.89 -1.77 -15.66
N ILE A 76 -4.47 -1.06 -14.69
CA ILE A 76 -5.92 -1.02 -14.56
C ILE A 76 -6.59 -0.22 -15.68
N ARG A 77 -5.97 0.85 -16.21
CA ARG A 77 -6.44 1.55 -17.41
C ARG A 77 -6.63 0.59 -18.59
N ARG A 78 -5.58 -0.17 -18.90
CA ARG A 78 -5.60 -1.15 -20.00
C ARG A 78 -6.65 -2.25 -19.77
N VAL A 79 -6.83 -2.69 -18.53
CA VAL A 79 -7.88 -3.66 -18.17
C VAL A 79 -9.27 -3.08 -18.43
N TYR A 80 -9.54 -1.83 -18.06
CA TYR A 80 -10.83 -1.19 -18.31
C TYR A 80 -11.09 -0.94 -19.79
N GLU A 81 -10.09 -0.48 -20.54
CA GLU A 81 -10.16 -0.29 -22.00
C GLU A 81 -10.54 -1.61 -22.70
N GLU A 82 -9.88 -2.71 -22.34
CA GLU A 82 -10.16 -4.02 -22.89
C GLU A 82 -11.52 -4.57 -22.44
N ALA A 83 -11.86 -4.42 -21.15
CA ALA A 83 -13.17 -4.83 -20.65
C ALA A 83 -14.32 -4.09 -21.35
N HIS A 84 -14.12 -2.81 -21.67
CA HIS A 84 -15.07 -2.01 -22.45
C HIS A 84 -15.13 -2.47 -23.92
N GLN A 85 -13.99 -2.65 -24.55
CA GLN A 85 -13.89 -3.11 -25.94
C GLN A 85 -14.66 -4.42 -26.18
N TYR A 86 -14.52 -5.37 -25.26
CA TYR A 86 -15.17 -6.68 -25.35
C TYR A 86 -16.51 -6.78 -24.61
N LYS A 87 -17.01 -5.67 -24.05
CA LYS A 87 -18.30 -5.61 -23.32
C LYS A 87 -18.37 -6.62 -22.16
N LEU A 88 -17.26 -6.80 -21.45
CA LEU A 88 -17.15 -7.77 -20.35
C LEU A 88 -17.79 -7.25 -19.07
N MET A 89 -17.98 -5.95 -18.96
CA MET A 89 -18.65 -5.27 -17.85
C MET A 89 -19.85 -4.47 -18.33
N PRO A 90 -20.90 -4.34 -17.51
CA PRO A 90 -22.06 -3.49 -17.87
C PRO A 90 -21.64 -2.04 -18.09
N ALA A 91 -22.24 -1.40 -19.07
CA ALA A 91 -21.90 -0.04 -19.52
C ALA A 91 -22.22 1.08 -18.50
N SER A 92 -22.87 0.77 -17.37
CA SER A 92 -23.54 1.78 -16.57
C SER A 92 -22.64 2.60 -15.63
N LEU A 93 -21.51 2.07 -15.14
CA LEU A 93 -20.75 2.74 -14.07
C LEU A 93 -19.25 2.83 -14.28
N PHE A 94 -18.63 1.84 -14.86
CA PHE A 94 -17.18 1.79 -15.07
C PHE A 94 -16.82 1.70 -16.56
N THR A 95 -17.48 2.50 -17.40
CA THR A 95 -17.09 2.63 -18.81
C THR A 95 -15.71 3.25 -19.00
N ASP A 96 -15.24 3.94 -17.98
CA ASP A 96 -13.94 4.60 -17.94
C ASP A 96 -13.33 4.40 -16.54
N VAL A 97 -12.06 4.05 -16.50
CA VAL A 97 -11.31 3.88 -15.26
C VAL A 97 -11.39 5.11 -14.35
N THR A 98 -11.46 6.33 -14.91
CA THR A 98 -11.57 7.56 -14.13
C THR A 98 -12.87 7.65 -13.32
N LYS A 99 -13.91 6.93 -13.71
CA LYS A 99 -15.19 6.83 -12.97
C LYS A 99 -15.11 5.80 -11.83
N ALA A 100 -14.16 4.88 -11.90
CA ALA A 100 -13.94 3.89 -10.86
C ALA A 100 -13.19 4.46 -9.65
N PHE A 101 -12.63 5.66 -9.77
CA PHE A 101 -11.86 6.32 -8.73
C PHE A 101 -12.32 7.77 -8.50
N SER A 102 -12.21 8.21 -7.26
CA SER A 102 -12.46 9.60 -6.85
C SER A 102 -11.23 10.20 -6.16
N PRO A 103 -10.85 11.45 -6.47
CA PRO A 103 -9.68 12.06 -5.89
C PRO A 103 -9.88 12.37 -4.41
N MET A 104 -8.88 12.03 -3.60
CA MET A 104 -8.82 12.36 -2.18
C MET A 104 -7.67 13.33 -1.93
N ARG A 105 -8.00 14.51 -1.40
CA ARG A 105 -7.06 15.63 -1.23
C ARG A 105 -6.99 16.13 0.20
N TYR A 106 -7.61 15.44 1.15
CA TYR A 106 -7.66 15.85 2.54
C TYR A 106 -7.23 14.70 3.45
N THR A 107 -6.18 14.95 4.22
CA THR A 107 -5.67 14.01 5.21
C THR A 107 -5.59 14.70 6.57
N PRO A 108 -6.55 14.47 7.47
CA PRO A 108 -6.42 14.91 8.84
C PRO A 108 -5.35 14.05 9.55
N MET A 109 -4.31 14.69 10.09
CA MET A 109 -3.38 14.03 10.99
C MET A 109 -3.83 14.27 12.42
N MET A 110 -3.92 13.20 13.20
CA MET A 110 -4.27 13.33 14.61
C MET A 110 -3.01 13.59 15.41
N GLU A 111 -3.10 14.50 16.36
CA GLU A 111 -1.95 14.92 17.13
C GLU A 111 -2.31 15.08 18.61
N GLU A 112 -1.50 14.46 19.48
CA GLU A 112 -1.55 14.75 20.89
C GLU A 112 -0.58 15.90 21.22
N TYR A 113 -1.13 17.06 21.64
CA TYR A 113 -0.35 18.22 22.00
C TYR A 113 -0.80 18.74 23.37
N HIS A 114 0.15 18.85 24.31
CA HIS A 114 -0.13 19.21 25.71
C HIS A 114 -1.22 18.36 26.38
N GLY A 115 -1.23 17.06 26.12
CA GLY A 115 -2.19 16.11 26.70
C GLY A 115 -3.61 16.23 26.10
N LYS A 116 -3.76 16.89 24.96
CA LYS A 116 -5.03 17.01 24.24
C LYS A 116 -4.88 16.56 22.80
N TRP A 117 -5.81 15.73 22.35
CA TRP A 117 -5.92 15.36 20.96
C TRP A 117 -6.52 16.49 20.14
N GLN A 118 -5.90 16.78 19.00
CA GLN A 118 -6.35 17.79 18.04
C GLN A 118 -6.15 17.26 16.61
N VAL A 119 -6.76 17.95 15.64
CA VAL A 119 -6.69 17.58 14.23
C VAL A 119 -5.83 18.60 13.49
N TRP A 120 -4.76 18.12 12.88
CA TRP A 120 -3.98 18.87 11.92
C TRP A 120 -4.55 18.64 10.51
N ASN A 121 -5.25 19.63 10.00
CA ASN A 121 -5.92 19.55 8.70
C ASN A 121 -4.93 19.80 7.56
N ILE A 122 -4.66 18.78 6.73
CA ILE A 122 -3.77 18.90 5.57
C ILE A 122 -4.59 18.77 4.30
N TYR A 123 -4.60 19.82 3.49
CA TYR A 123 -5.22 19.86 2.18
C TYR A 123 -4.14 19.83 1.09
N TRP A 124 -4.19 18.81 0.24
CA TRP A 124 -3.22 18.62 -0.83
C TRP A 124 -3.72 19.30 -2.11
N PRO A 125 -2.91 20.13 -2.77
CA PRO A 125 -3.29 20.73 -4.03
C PRO A 125 -3.51 19.65 -5.09
N GLY A 126 -4.46 19.87 -5.99
CA GLY A 126 -4.53 19.08 -7.22
C GLY A 126 -3.31 19.37 -8.06
N ARG A 127 -2.59 18.33 -8.47
CA ARG A 127 -1.47 18.45 -9.40
C ARG A 127 -1.89 17.84 -10.73
N ASP A 128 -1.63 18.57 -11.81
CA ASP A 128 -1.99 18.19 -13.16
C ASP A 128 -3.44 17.65 -13.26
N SER A 129 -4.15 17.97 -14.29
CA SER A 129 -5.52 17.45 -14.51
C SER A 129 -5.54 15.97 -14.87
N GLU A 130 -4.39 15.31 -14.89
CA GLU A 130 -4.24 13.94 -15.36
C GLU A 130 -4.40 12.91 -14.26
N PHE A 131 -5.26 11.95 -14.54
CA PHE A 131 -5.35 10.69 -13.83
C PHE A 131 -4.05 9.87 -14.03
N PRO A 132 -3.48 9.20 -12.98
CA PRO A 132 -2.21 8.49 -13.06
C PRO A 132 -2.18 7.37 -14.13
N GLY A 133 -0.98 6.90 -14.47
CA GLY A 133 -0.77 5.79 -15.40
C GLY A 133 -1.00 6.16 -16.86
N SER A 134 -0.68 7.40 -17.29
CA SER A 134 -0.88 7.83 -18.67
C SER A 134 0.08 7.12 -19.63
N GLU A 135 -0.42 6.70 -20.81
CA GLU A 135 0.41 6.05 -21.84
C GLU A 135 1.55 6.94 -22.33
N GLU A 136 1.40 8.27 -22.29
CA GLU A 136 2.47 9.21 -22.67
C GLU A 136 3.73 9.04 -21.80
N LEU A 137 3.55 8.84 -20.49
CA LEU A 137 4.66 8.60 -19.55
C LEU A 137 5.45 7.35 -19.92
N PHE A 138 4.75 6.28 -20.29
CA PHE A 138 5.37 5.00 -20.65
C PHE A 138 5.95 5.00 -22.07
N ALA A 139 5.26 5.63 -23.02
CA ALA A 139 5.76 5.78 -24.41
C ALA A 139 7.07 6.59 -24.45
N LYS A 140 7.20 7.63 -23.62
CA LYS A 140 8.42 8.41 -23.47
C LYS A 140 9.49 7.73 -22.60
N LYS A 141 9.23 6.54 -22.08
CA LYS A 141 10.13 5.78 -21.18
C LYS A 141 10.69 6.63 -20.04
N ARG A 142 9.85 7.49 -19.47
CA ARG A 142 10.26 8.33 -18.35
C ARG A 142 10.59 7.48 -17.13
N LEU A 143 11.53 7.96 -16.32
CA LEU A 143 11.92 7.37 -15.05
C LEU A 143 11.41 8.25 -13.90
N PRO A 144 11.27 7.69 -12.69
CA PRO A 144 11.07 8.49 -11.49
C PRO A 144 12.21 9.50 -11.30
N PRO A 145 11.97 10.61 -10.57
CA PRO A 145 13.01 11.59 -10.30
C PRO A 145 14.23 10.96 -9.62
N THR A 146 15.40 11.44 -10.03
CA THR A 146 16.68 11.13 -9.38
C THR A 146 16.75 11.78 -7.98
N PRO A 147 17.64 11.36 -7.08
CA PRO A 147 17.82 12.02 -5.78
C PRO A 147 18.07 13.53 -5.91
N TRP A 148 18.76 13.98 -6.98
CA TRP A 148 18.98 15.40 -7.25
C TRP A 148 17.70 16.14 -7.64
N GLU A 149 16.91 15.59 -8.54
CA GLU A 149 15.63 16.17 -8.92
C GLU A 149 14.67 16.21 -7.72
N PHE A 150 14.72 15.26 -6.81
CA PHE A 150 13.99 15.33 -5.55
C PHE A 150 14.46 16.48 -4.66
N VAL A 151 15.76 16.75 -4.55
CA VAL A 151 16.27 17.95 -3.84
C VAL A 151 15.68 19.22 -4.44
N GLN A 152 15.65 19.33 -5.76
CA GLN A 152 15.04 20.47 -6.45
C GLN A 152 13.54 20.61 -6.16
N LEU A 153 12.79 19.51 -6.18
CA LEU A 153 11.36 19.49 -5.85
C LEU A 153 11.08 19.86 -4.39
N ILE A 154 11.89 19.38 -3.46
CA ILE A 154 11.78 19.75 -2.02
C ILE A 154 12.02 21.24 -1.85
N ILE A 155 13.05 21.77 -2.47
CA ILE A 155 13.38 23.19 -2.40
C ILE A 155 12.24 24.03 -2.99
N ALA A 156 11.68 23.65 -4.12
CA ALA A 156 10.52 24.31 -4.72
C ALA A 156 9.29 24.25 -3.79
N PHE A 157 9.05 23.13 -3.14
CA PHE A 157 7.97 22.97 -2.17
C PHE A 157 8.16 23.89 -0.95
N VAL A 158 9.35 23.90 -0.34
CA VAL A 158 9.68 24.78 0.80
C VAL A 158 9.43 26.26 0.41
N ASN A 159 9.82 26.67 -0.79
CA ASN A 159 9.54 28.01 -1.32
C ASN A 159 8.07 28.33 -1.36
N SER A 160 7.29 27.42 -1.94
CA SER A 160 5.85 27.64 -2.07
C SER A 160 5.18 27.80 -0.70
N GLN A 161 5.64 27.04 0.30
CA GLN A 161 5.11 27.14 1.67
C GLN A 161 5.46 28.50 2.34
N LEU A 162 6.68 28.97 2.15
CA LEU A 162 7.11 30.27 2.67
C LEU A 162 6.36 31.42 2.00
N ASP A 163 6.23 31.41 0.68
CA ASP A 163 5.52 32.44 -0.09
C ASP A 163 4.02 32.50 0.28
N GLN A 164 3.36 31.35 0.39
CA GLN A 164 1.92 31.28 0.75
C GLN A 164 1.62 31.78 2.15
N ASN A 165 2.57 31.70 3.08
CA ASN A 165 2.39 32.07 4.47
C ASN A 165 3.12 33.37 4.86
N ARG A 166 3.83 34.00 3.94
CA ARG A 166 4.65 35.21 4.18
C ARG A 166 3.87 36.31 4.88
N ASP A 167 2.66 36.59 4.42
CA ASP A 167 1.86 37.70 4.93
C ASP A 167 1.12 37.39 6.23
N LYS A 168 1.09 36.11 6.64
CA LYS A 168 0.42 35.68 7.87
C LYS A 168 1.26 35.89 9.13
N HIS A 169 2.60 35.85 8.99
CA HIS A 169 3.51 35.88 10.14
C HIS A 169 4.70 36.78 9.87
N LYS A 170 4.83 37.85 10.64
CA LYS A 170 5.96 38.81 10.58
C LYS A 170 7.32 38.11 10.70
N LEU A 171 7.37 37.05 11.48
CA LEU A 171 8.53 36.18 11.69
C LEU A 171 9.02 35.55 10.39
N LEU A 172 8.12 35.13 9.50
CA LEU A 172 8.49 34.51 8.22
C LEU A 172 9.14 35.53 7.27
N VAL A 173 8.78 36.82 7.39
CA VAL A 173 9.45 37.89 6.63
C VAL A 173 10.90 38.07 7.09
N GLU A 174 11.15 38.00 8.41
CA GLU A 174 12.51 38.11 8.97
C GLU A 174 13.36 36.89 8.58
N LEU A 175 12.79 35.70 8.61
CA LEU A 175 13.45 34.47 8.13
C LEU A 175 13.75 34.50 6.65
N TYR A 176 12.84 35.03 5.85
CA TYR A 176 13.05 35.24 4.42
C TYR A 176 14.22 36.19 4.15
N GLN A 177 14.27 37.34 4.84
CA GLN A 177 15.34 38.33 4.70
C GLN A 177 16.69 37.78 5.17
N PHE A 178 16.72 37.02 6.27
CA PHE A 178 17.92 36.37 6.78
C PHE A 178 18.46 35.31 5.81
N GLY A 179 17.56 34.48 5.30
CA GLY A 179 17.92 33.47 4.31
C GLY A 179 18.56 34.11 3.06
N MET A 180 18.07 35.30 2.63
CA MET A 180 18.64 36.03 1.49
C MET A 180 20.07 36.51 1.71
N ALA A 181 20.35 37.10 2.88
CA ALA A 181 21.67 37.61 3.20
C ALA A 181 22.73 36.47 3.32
N GLY A 182 22.39 35.42 4.07
CA GLY A 182 23.32 34.31 4.33
C GLY A 182 23.67 33.47 3.11
N LEU A 183 22.76 33.36 2.13
CA LEU A 183 23.08 32.63 0.90
C LEU A 183 24.06 33.40 0.01
N THR A 184 23.88 34.72 -0.09
CA THR A 184 24.79 35.59 -0.85
C THR A 184 26.22 35.50 -0.27
N ASP A 185 26.35 35.44 1.06
CA ASP A 185 27.65 35.28 1.74
C ASP A 185 28.25 33.86 1.54
N ALA A 186 27.42 32.81 1.61
CA ALA A 186 27.89 31.43 1.48
C ALA A 186 28.35 31.06 0.05
N ILE A 187 27.81 31.75 -0.97
CA ILE A 187 28.09 31.46 -2.39
C ILE A 187 29.16 32.41 -2.95
N GLY A 188 29.47 33.53 -2.27
CA GLY A 188 30.51 34.47 -2.65
C GLY A 188 30.20 35.35 -3.88
N VAL A 189 29.06 35.16 -4.55
CA VAL A 189 28.57 35.91 -5.72
C VAL A 189 27.05 35.97 -5.70
N ALA A 190 26.47 37.14 -5.94
CA ALA A 190 25.06 37.25 -6.28
C ALA A 190 24.81 36.52 -7.61
N PRO A 191 23.98 35.47 -7.69
CA PRO A 191 23.78 34.75 -8.94
C PRO A 191 23.13 35.67 -9.98
N GLU A 192 23.81 35.87 -11.11
CA GLU A 192 23.21 36.49 -12.29
C GLU A 192 22.18 35.51 -12.86
N VAL A 193 20.91 35.90 -12.82
CA VAL A 193 19.82 35.17 -13.47
C VAL A 193 19.71 35.66 -14.90
N PRO A 194 19.76 34.82 -15.94
CA PRO A 194 19.54 35.25 -17.30
C PRO A 194 18.15 35.87 -17.48
N ASP A 195 18.06 37.05 -18.07
CA ASP A 195 16.86 37.90 -18.18
C ASP A 195 15.65 37.28 -18.90
N HIS A 196 15.80 36.10 -19.52
CA HIS A 196 14.77 35.51 -20.39
C HIS A 196 14.11 34.24 -19.79
N ALA A 197 14.40 33.92 -18.53
CA ALA A 197 13.89 32.67 -17.89
C ALA A 197 12.92 32.89 -16.72
N VAL A 198 12.52 34.13 -16.42
CA VAL A 198 11.75 34.44 -15.20
C VAL A 198 10.49 35.24 -15.51
N PRO A 199 9.28 34.78 -15.06
CA PRO A 199 8.12 35.66 -15.01
C PRO A 199 8.38 36.81 -14.03
N GLN A 200 7.93 38.03 -14.40
CA GLN A 200 8.13 39.28 -13.66
C GLN A 200 7.42 39.26 -12.28
N GLN A 201 8.02 38.60 -11.29
CA GLN A 201 7.66 38.72 -9.85
C GLN A 201 8.93 38.61 -9.00
N PRO A 202 8.96 39.19 -7.77
CA PRO A 202 10.19 39.42 -7.01
C PRO A 202 10.95 38.12 -6.72
N HIS A 203 12.22 38.16 -7.06
CA HIS A 203 13.19 37.08 -6.92
C HIS A 203 13.33 36.63 -5.48
N THR A 204 12.73 35.47 -5.14
CA THR A 204 12.91 34.87 -3.83
C THR A 204 14.33 34.30 -3.69
N LEU A 205 14.87 34.26 -2.47
CA LEU A 205 16.14 33.63 -2.12
C LEU A 205 16.29 32.25 -2.75
N LEU A 206 15.22 31.52 -2.72
CA LEU A 206 15.17 30.15 -3.15
C LEU A 206 15.15 29.99 -4.68
N HIS A 207 14.66 30.96 -5.44
CA HIS A 207 14.89 31.04 -6.89
C HIS A 207 16.38 31.12 -7.21
N ARG A 208 17.15 31.88 -6.41
CA ARG A 208 18.60 31.97 -6.53
C ARG A 208 19.30 30.68 -6.10
N VAL A 209 18.83 30.02 -5.03
CA VAL A 209 19.29 28.68 -4.64
C VAL A 209 18.98 27.66 -5.73
N MET A 210 17.77 27.70 -6.32
CA MET A 210 17.40 26.81 -7.42
C MET A 210 18.19 27.05 -8.69
N ALA A 211 18.44 28.32 -9.05
CA ALA A 211 19.29 28.65 -10.20
C ALA A 211 20.73 28.20 -9.95
N TYR A 212 21.24 28.40 -8.73
CA TYR A 212 22.58 27.94 -8.34
C TYR A 212 22.67 26.41 -8.34
N VAL A 213 21.72 25.74 -7.72
CA VAL A 213 21.59 24.28 -7.67
C VAL A 213 21.35 23.70 -9.08
N GLY A 214 20.56 24.36 -9.91
CA GLY A 214 20.37 24.00 -11.34
C GLY A 214 21.66 24.14 -12.15
N ASN A 215 22.43 25.17 -11.91
CA ASN A 215 23.73 25.40 -12.57
C ASN A 215 24.82 24.45 -12.08
N MET A 216 24.75 23.98 -10.84
CA MET A 216 25.66 22.93 -10.32
C MET A 216 25.59 21.62 -11.09
N HIS A 217 24.46 21.31 -11.74
CA HIS A 217 24.34 20.11 -12.56
C HIS A 217 25.24 20.15 -13.81
N VAL A 218 25.58 21.33 -14.30
CA VAL A 218 26.49 21.53 -15.44
C VAL A 218 27.96 21.40 -15.01
N ASP A 219 28.31 21.76 -13.77
CA ASP A 219 29.68 21.80 -13.23
C ASP A 219 30.12 20.60 -12.38
N VAL A 220 29.29 19.56 -12.26
CA VAL A 220 29.53 18.37 -11.42
C VAL A 220 30.84 17.61 -11.75
N LYS A 221 31.51 17.95 -12.85
CA LYS A 221 32.84 17.38 -13.19
C LYS A 221 34.04 18.01 -12.51
N MET A 222 33.87 19.17 -11.88
CA MET A 222 34.99 19.87 -11.20
C MET A 222 34.56 20.44 -9.83
N HIS A 223 35.24 20.04 -8.74
CA HIS A 223 35.18 20.50 -7.33
C HIS A 223 33.99 20.07 -6.48
N LYS A 224 33.88 18.76 -6.20
CA LYS A 224 32.73 18.13 -5.55
C LYS A 224 32.59 18.27 -4.02
N SER A 225 33.63 18.58 -3.24
CA SER A 225 33.55 18.46 -1.78
C SER A 225 33.18 19.75 -1.03
N ASP A 226 33.69 20.88 -1.46
CA ASP A 226 33.59 22.10 -0.66
C ASP A 226 32.26 22.86 -0.86
N GLN A 227 31.68 22.83 -2.06
CA GLN A 227 30.41 23.47 -2.32
C GLN A 227 29.20 22.75 -1.71
N HIS A 228 29.20 21.42 -1.73
CA HIS A 228 28.16 20.62 -1.05
C HIS A 228 28.18 20.86 0.46
N LYS A 229 29.36 20.95 1.05
CA LYS A 229 29.54 21.28 2.47
C LYS A 229 29.00 22.65 2.82
N SER A 230 29.29 23.66 1.99
CA SER A 230 28.82 25.03 2.18
C SER A 230 27.29 25.14 2.15
N ILE A 231 26.61 24.41 1.24
CA ILE A 231 25.13 24.37 1.18
C ILE A 231 24.55 23.73 2.43
N VAL A 232 25.09 22.59 2.86
CA VAL A 232 24.63 21.89 4.06
C VAL A 232 24.82 22.76 5.30
N ASP A 233 25.98 23.41 5.44
CA ASP A 233 26.25 24.28 6.58
C ASP A 233 25.32 25.51 6.59
N TRP A 234 25.02 26.08 5.44
CA TRP A 234 24.04 27.16 5.33
C TRP A 234 22.61 26.70 5.71
N ILE A 235 22.15 25.56 5.19
CA ILE A 235 20.82 25.01 5.56
C ILE A 235 20.75 24.76 7.07
N ARG A 236 21.81 24.25 7.69
CA ARG A 236 21.87 24.05 9.15
C ARG A 236 21.74 25.37 9.92
N VAL A 237 22.48 26.41 9.52
CA VAL A 237 22.37 27.74 10.13
C VAL A 237 20.97 28.32 9.96
N PHE A 238 20.36 28.13 8.79
CA PHE A 238 18.98 28.54 8.54
C PHE A 238 17.98 27.81 9.44
N LEU A 239 18.12 26.48 9.57
CA LEU A 239 17.31 25.66 10.48
C LEU A 239 17.46 26.07 11.94
N ASP A 240 18.68 26.29 12.41
CA ASP A 240 18.93 26.71 13.79
C ASP A 240 18.28 28.08 14.09
N LYS A 241 18.33 29.00 13.15
CA LYS A 241 17.62 30.28 13.29
C LYS A 241 16.11 30.15 13.21
N LEU A 242 15.60 29.35 12.27
CA LEU A 242 14.17 29.00 12.19
C LEU A 242 13.67 28.51 13.56
N LEU A 243 14.37 27.56 14.14
CA LEU A 243 14.02 26.95 15.42
C LEU A 243 14.20 27.91 16.60
N ALA A 244 15.24 28.75 16.61
CA ALA A 244 15.47 29.72 17.68
C ALA A 244 14.43 30.85 17.75
N LEU A 245 13.96 31.30 16.58
CA LEU A 245 12.91 32.33 16.47
C LEU A 245 11.55 31.80 16.93
N VAL A 246 11.32 30.52 16.75
CA VAL A 246 10.02 29.87 16.89
C VAL A 246 9.72 29.43 18.32
N VAL A 247 10.70 29.12 19.15
CA VAL A 247 10.52 28.58 20.51
C VAL A 247 9.57 29.40 21.38
N ARG A 248 9.46 30.69 21.13
CA ARG A 248 8.59 31.60 21.94
C ARG A 248 7.16 31.77 21.38
N GLU A 249 6.93 31.56 20.08
CA GLU A 249 5.65 31.86 19.42
C GLU A 249 4.87 30.58 19.07
N VAL A 250 5.57 29.47 18.82
CA VAL A 250 4.97 28.19 18.45
C VAL A 250 4.05 27.60 19.52
N GLU A 251 4.31 27.87 20.78
CA GLU A 251 3.40 27.43 21.87
C GLU A 251 2.01 28.08 21.78
N ARG A 252 1.88 29.18 21.03
CA ARG A 252 0.65 29.97 20.92
C ARG A 252 -0.03 29.88 19.56
N ASP A 253 0.69 29.43 18.52
CA ASP A 253 0.20 29.37 17.14
C ASP A 253 0.43 27.99 16.54
N THR A 254 -0.65 27.20 16.49
CA THR A 254 -0.64 25.84 15.96
C THR A 254 -0.32 25.79 14.45
N GLU A 255 -0.80 26.78 13.66
CA GLU A 255 -0.53 26.81 12.21
C GLU A 255 0.95 27.05 11.93
N LEU A 256 1.55 27.99 12.67
CA LEU A 256 2.98 28.27 12.57
C LEU A 256 3.81 27.05 12.98
N ARG A 257 3.42 26.36 14.04
CA ARG A 257 4.08 25.15 14.51
C ARG A 257 4.04 24.04 13.42
N HIS A 258 2.90 23.81 12.82
CA HIS A 258 2.77 22.81 11.73
C HIS A 258 3.62 23.18 10.51
N LEU A 259 3.65 24.45 10.12
CA LEU A 259 4.50 24.91 9.02
C LEU A 259 5.98 24.66 9.32
N ILE A 260 6.42 24.88 10.54
CA ILE A 260 7.81 24.66 10.95
C ILE A 260 8.17 23.19 10.92
N ILE A 261 7.29 22.32 11.40
CA ILE A 261 7.50 20.85 11.29
C ILE A 261 7.71 20.44 9.84
N ILE A 262 6.89 20.99 8.92
CA ILE A 262 7.02 20.71 7.48
C ILE A 262 8.38 21.18 6.95
N LEU A 263 8.75 22.43 7.24
CA LEU A 263 9.99 23.04 6.76
C LEU A 263 11.22 22.33 7.32
N GLU A 264 11.21 22.05 8.62
CA GLU A 264 12.30 21.32 9.30
C GLU A 264 12.49 19.92 8.71
N THR A 265 11.41 19.17 8.55
CA THR A 265 11.47 17.83 7.95
C THR A 265 12.01 17.88 6.53
N ALA A 266 11.50 18.79 5.70
CA ALA A 266 11.92 18.93 4.31
C ALA A 266 13.41 19.32 4.19
N LEU A 267 13.88 20.26 5.00
CA LEU A 267 15.28 20.70 4.97
C LEU A 267 16.24 19.65 5.56
N SER A 268 15.83 18.92 6.60
CA SER A 268 16.61 17.80 7.12
C SER A 268 16.76 16.67 6.09
N VAL A 269 15.73 16.43 5.28
CA VAL A 269 15.83 15.50 4.14
C VAL A 269 16.85 15.97 3.12
N VAL A 270 16.88 17.26 2.76
CA VAL A 270 17.89 17.81 1.83
C VAL A 270 19.31 17.66 2.42
N ILE A 271 19.50 18.02 3.69
CA ILE A 271 20.78 17.83 4.39
C ILE A 271 21.22 16.37 4.32
N GLY A 272 20.31 15.44 4.60
CA GLY A 272 20.58 14.01 4.60
C GLY A 272 20.95 13.47 3.23
N ILE A 273 20.19 13.82 2.18
CA ILE A 273 20.47 13.40 0.79
C ILE A 273 21.89 13.83 0.37
N ILE A 274 22.28 15.05 0.71
CA ILE A 274 23.59 15.59 0.34
C ILE A 274 24.71 15.01 1.24
N SER A 275 24.50 14.98 2.56
CA SER A 275 25.54 14.55 3.53
C SER A 275 25.88 13.08 3.42
N ASP A 276 24.89 12.22 3.11
CA ASP A 276 25.10 10.78 2.96
C ASP A 276 25.44 10.37 1.51
N ASP A 277 25.64 11.36 0.63
CA ASP A 277 26.01 11.16 -0.78
C ASP A 277 24.99 10.29 -1.55
N LEU A 278 23.70 10.46 -1.25
CA LEU A 278 22.65 9.70 -1.92
C LEU A 278 22.50 10.05 -3.41
N LEU A 279 23.05 11.18 -3.83
CA LEU A 279 23.14 11.58 -5.23
C LEU A 279 23.93 10.56 -6.07
N GLN A 280 24.89 9.87 -5.50
CA GLN A 280 25.73 8.85 -6.16
C GLN A 280 25.35 7.44 -5.74
N LYS A 281 25.04 7.23 -4.44
CA LYS A 281 24.81 5.91 -3.85
C LYS A 281 23.35 5.43 -3.99
N GLY A 282 22.41 6.36 -4.28
CA GLY A 282 20.98 6.07 -4.28
C GLY A 282 20.40 5.90 -2.87
N PHE A 283 19.07 5.80 -2.78
CA PHE A 283 18.36 5.76 -1.50
C PHE A 283 18.64 4.49 -0.69
N ILE A 284 18.86 3.36 -1.33
CA ILE A 284 19.11 2.06 -0.67
C ILE A 284 20.35 2.10 0.25
N ALA A 285 21.27 3.03 0.02
CA ALA A 285 22.49 3.17 0.83
C ALA A 285 22.24 3.45 2.32
N ILE A 286 21.08 4.01 2.66
CA ILE A 286 20.68 4.30 4.04
C ILE A 286 19.65 3.32 4.60
N ASP A 287 19.36 2.21 3.93
CA ASP A 287 18.42 1.20 4.41
C ASP A 287 18.90 0.41 5.64
N ASN A 288 20.12 0.68 6.11
CA ASN A 288 20.65 0.05 7.32
C ASN A 288 20.19 0.71 8.63
N GLU A 289 19.56 1.88 8.57
CA GLU A 289 19.03 2.62 9.72
C GLU A 289 17.53 2.88 9.61
N ASP A 290 16.90 3.29 10.72
CA ASP A 290 15.50 3.66 10.77
C ASP A 290 15.30 5.09 10.24
N PHE A 291 14.15 5.35 9.57
CA PHE A 291 13.89 6.64 8.95
C PHE A 291 13.78 7.79 9.95
N VAL A 292 13.14 7.58 11.10
CA VAL A 292 13.07 8.60 12.16
C VAL A 292 14.44 8.87 12.75
N GLU A 293 15.24 7.83 12.97
CA GLU A 293 16.62 7.94 13.46
C GLU A 293 17.49 8.72 12.45
N TRP A 294 17.32 8.43 11.15
CA TRP A 294 18.00 9.13 10.07
C TRP A 294 17.63 10.62 10.01
N LEU A 295 16.32 10.95 10.08
CA LEU A 295 15.87 12.35 10.15
C LEU A 295 16.47 13.09 11.35
N ALA A 296 16.43 12.47 12.52
CA ALA A 296 16.97 13.06 13.74
C ALA A 296 18.49 13.30 13.64
N ARG A 297 19.23 12.37 13.05
CA ARG A 297 20.67 12.49 12.80
C ARG A 297 21.00 13.68 11.89
N HIS A 298 20.10 14.03 10.98
CA HIS A 298 20.23 15.19 10.09
C HIS A 298 19.59 16.48 10.62
N GLY A 299 19.25 16.52 11.92
CA GLY A 299 18.85 17.73 12.64
C GLY A 299 17.33 17.95 12.75
N CYS A 300 16.49 17.00 12.33
CA CYS A 300 15.04 17.08 12.49
C CYS A 300 14.67 16.83 13.96
N ARG A 301 14.31 17.87 14.71
CA ARG A 301 13.87 17.76 16.12
C ARG A 301 12.46 17.16 16.23
N HIS A 302 11.63 17.40 15.21
CA HIS A 302 10.27 16.86 15.11
C HIS A 302 10.19 15.61 14.22
N ALA A 303 11.25 14.78 14.23
CA ALA A 303 11.30 13.54 13.46
C ALA A 303 10.14 12.56 13.78
N ARG A 304 9.55 12.65 14.97
CA ARG A 304 8.34 11.91 15.39
C ARG A 304 7.06 12.77 15.32
N SER A 305 6.97 13.62 14.32
CA SER A 305 5.74 14.40 14.08
C SER A 305 4.61 13.51 13.54
N PRO A 306 3.35 13.97 13.59
CA PRO A 306 2.22 13.27 12.98
C PRO A 306 2.42 12.93 11.50
N LEU A 307 3.14 13.77 10.74
CA LEU A 307 3.48 13.50 9.34
C LEU A 307 4.30 12.21 9.18
N THR A 308 5.29 12.04 10.03
CA THR A 308 6.17 10.88 10.00
C THR A 308 5.47 9.66 10.57
N ILE A 309 4.77 9.80 11.71
CA ILE A 309 4.00 8.71 12.32
C ILE A 309 2.95 8.19 11.34
N GLY A 310 2.20 9.07 10.65
CA GLY A 310 1.20 8.67 9.67
C GLY A 310 1.77 7.86 8.50
N MET A 311 3.05 8.03 8.14
CA MET A 311 3.72 7.16 7.17
C MET A 311 3.95 5.74 7.71
N TYR A 312 4.34 5.61 8.98
CA TYR A 312 4.51 4.30 9.61
C TYR A 312 3.15 3.61 9.78
N ASP A 313 2.09 4.34 10.11
CA ASP A 313 0.71 3.81 10.16
C ASP A 313 0.26 3.30 8.79
N ALA A 314 0.44 4.10 7.74
CA ALA A 314 0.07 3.74 6.37
C ALA A 314 0.82 2.51 5.83
N CYS A 315 2.02 2.23 6.35
CA CYS A 315 2.86 1.08 5.97
C CYS A 315 2.84 -0.05 7.01
N PHE A 316 2.02 0.04 8.06
CA PHE A 316 2.00 -0.93 9.16
C PHE A 316 3.39 -1.21 9.76
N ALA A 317 4.26 -0.21 9.79
CA ALA A 317 5.69 -0.35 10.05
C ALA A 317 6.02 -0.50 11.55
N TYR A 318 5.38 -1.47 12.19
CA TYR A 318 5.50 -1.77 13.62
C TYR A 318 5.90 -3.22 13.82
N GLN A 319 7.16 -3.43 14.20
CA GLN A 319 7.73 -4.76 14.37
C GLN A 319 6.98 -5.54 15.47
N GLY A 320 6.48 -6.75 15.11
CA GLY A 320 5.67 -7.57 16.00
C GLY A 320 4.33 -6.92 16.40
N GLY A 321 3.81 -5.97 15.62
CA GLY A 321 2.58 -5.23 15.93
C GLY A 321 2.69 -4.31 17.14
N ASP A 322 3.90 -4.06 17.65
CA ASP A 322 4.17 -3.22 18.82
C ASP A 322 4.45 -1.78 18.38
N LYS A 323 3.55 -0.86 18.66
CA LYS A 323 3.67 0.57 18.33
C LYS A 323 4.91 1.25 18.89
N ARG A 324 5.47 0.73 19.97
CA ARG A 324 6.74 1.22 20.53
C ARG A 324 7.94 0.83 19.67
N LYS A 325 7.78 -0.16 18.80
CA LYS A 325 8.79 -0.66 17.86
C LYS A 325 8.51 -0.18 16.43
N MET A 326 8.25 1.12 16.29
CA MET A 326 8.10 1.79 15.02
C MET A 326 9.43 1.72 14.25
N ARG A 327 9.51 0.95 13.15
CA ARG A 327 10.75 0.67 12.41
C ARG A 327 10.50 0.57 10.91
N MET A 328 11.22 1.38 10.14
CA MET A 328 11.18 1.32 8.66
C MET A 328 12.55 1.72 8.08
N ALA A 329 13.05 0.95 7.12
CA ALA A 329 14.30 1.22 6.42
C ALA A 329 14.30 2.63 5.82
N ALA A 330 15.34 3.43 6.15
CA ALA A 330 15.33 4.86 5.88
C ALA A 330 15.27 5.20 4.39
N GLY A 331 16.02 4.51 3.55
CA GLY A 331 16.01 4.75 2.10
C GLY A 331 14.68 4.38 1.45
N THR A 332 14.12 3.24 1.83
CA THR A 332 12.78 2.79 1.42
C THR A 332 11.71 3.80 1.84
N ALA A 333 11.72 4.23 3.10
CA ALA A 333 10.78 5.23 3.63
C ALA A 333 10.91 6.58 2.93
N LEU A 334 12.13 7.07 2.81
CA LEU A 334 12.43 8.34 2.16
C LEU A 334 11.96 8.34 0.70
N TYR A 335 12.32 7.32 -0.07
CA TYR A 335 11.93 7.24 -1.46
C TYR A 335 10.40 7.16 -1.62
N GLY A 336 9.73 6.33 -0.80
CA GLY A 336 8.27 6.25 -0.78
C GLY A 336 7.61 7.58 -0.43
N ALA A 337 8.11 8.29 0.59
CA ALA A 337 7.61 9.61 0.98
C ALA A 337 7.78 10.66 -0.12
N LEU A 338 8.95 10.72 -0.73
CA LEU A 338 9.23 11.64 -1.84
C LEU A 338 8.34 11.36 -3.05
N ARG A 339 8.14 10.09 -3.39
CA ARG A 339 7.20 9.68 -4.43
C ARG A 339 5.77 10.13 -4.10
N LEU A 340 5.29 9.81 -2.90
CA LEU A 340 3.95 10.16 -2.44
C LEU A 340 3.72 11.67 -2.44
N MET A 341 4.64 12.46 -1.86
CA MET A 341 4.41 13.88 -1.63
C MET A 341 4.74 14.77 -2.83
N LEU A 342 5.71 14.36 -3.66
CA LEU A 342 6.26 15.23 -4.70
C LEU A 342 5.94 14.79 -6.13
N THR A 343 5.51 13.54 -6.36
CA THR A 343 5.27 13.02 -7.71
C THR A 343 3.86 12.51 -7.98
N TYR A 344 2.94 12.67 -7.03
CA TYR A 344 1.55 12.25 -7.25
C TYR A 344 0.88 13.01 -8.40
N ARG A 345 -0.03 12.37 -9.10
CA ARG A 345 -0.84 12.95 -10.17
C ARG A 345 -2.31 13.07 -9.77
N GLY A 346 -2.91 14.17 -10.15
CA GLY A 346 -4.30 14.51 -9.89
C GLY A 346 -4.61 14.74 -8.40
N ALA A 347 -4.47 13.73 -7.59
CA ALA A 347 -4.66 13.77 -6.14
C ALA A 347 -3.60 12.94 -5.40
N LEU A 348 -3.35 13.27 -4.13
CA LEU A 348 -2.42 12.52 -3.28
C LEU A 348 -2.81 11.05 -3.21
N MET A 349 -4.09 10.79 -3.01
CA MET A 349 -4.69 9.45 -2.96
C MET A 349 -5.98 9.43 -3.76
N TRP A 350 -6.46 8.21 -4.05
CA TRP A 350 -7.67 7.96 -4.81
C TRP A 350 -8.52 6.91 -4.09
N TRP A 351 -9.77 7.26 -3.78
CA TRP A 351 -10.76 6.28 -3.36
C TRP A 351 -11.26 5.47 -4.53
N MET A 352 -11.47 4.18 -4.32
CA MET A 352 -12.25 3.36 -5.24
C MET A 352 -13.74 3.61 -5.00
N ASN A 353 -14.52 3.74 -6.08
CA ASN A 353 -15.96 4.02 -6.03
C ASN A 353 -16.83 2.75 -5.87
N ALA A 354 -16.19 1.62 -5.60
CA ALA A 354 -16.77 0.35 -5.17
C ALA A 354 -15.72 -0.41 -4.35
N GLY A 355 -15.99 -1.60 -3.85
CA GLY A 355 -15.01 -2.44 -3.17
C GLY A 355 -13.80 -2.75 -4.07
N MET A 356 -12.64 -3.00 -3.47
CA MET A 356 -11.43 -3.29 -4.24
C MET A 356 -11.59 -4.55 -5.10
N GLY A 357 -12.30 -5.56 -4.60
CA GLY A 357 -12.63 -6.75 -5.37
C GLY A 357 -13.35 -6.41 -6.68
N GLU A 358 -14.26 -5.46 -6.63
CA GLU A 358 -15.10 -5.06 -7.76
C GLU A 358 -14.38 -4.10 -8.71
N THR A 359 -13.64 -3.16 -8.15
CA THR A 359 -12.94 -2.12 -8.92
C THR A 359 -11.69 -2.67 -9.61
N ILE A 360 -11.00 -3.64 -9.00
CA ILE A 360 -9.71 -4.14 -9.46
C ILE A 360 -9.79 -5.59 -9.93
N PHE A 361 -10.27 -6.51 -9.07
CA PHE A 361 -10.12 -7.94 -9.34
C PHE A 361 -11.21 -8.51 -10.26
N SER A 362 -12.43 -7.99 -10.22
CA SER A 362 -13.47 -8.41 -11.16
C SER A 362 -13.13 -8.09 -12.62
N PRO A 363 -12.73 -6.85 -12.97
CA PRO A 363 -12.33 -6.55 -14.36
C PRO A 363 -11.09 -7.31 -14.79
N ILE A 364 -10.08 -7.48 -13.92
CA ILE A 364 -8.89 -8.29 -14.22
C ILE A 364 -9.27 -9.75 -14.52
N TYR A 365 -10.11 -10.35 -13.67
CA TYR A 365 -10.59 -11.73 -13.87
C TYR A 365 -11.31 -11.89 -15.21
N LEU A 366 -12.25 -10.99 -15.51
CA LEU A 366 -13.03 -11.04 -16.73
C LEU A 366 -12.18 -10.88 -17.98
N VAL A 367 -11.22 -9.96 -17.98
CA VAL A 367 -10.27 -9.76 -19.08
C VAL A 367 -9.37 -10.98 -19.27
N LEU A 368 -8.74 -11.49 -18.21
CA LEU A 368 -7.87 -12.65 -18.32
C LEU A 368 -8.63 -13.92 -18.76
N ARG A 369 -9.85 -14.10 -18.25
CA ARG A 369 -10.71 -15.20 -18.67
C ARG A 369 -11.11 -15.06 -20.14
N ASN A 370 -11.46 -13.87 -20.61
CA ASN A 370 -11.76 -13.58 -22.01
C ASN A 370 -10.54 -13.85 -22.92
N ARG A 371 -9.34 -13.56 -22.44
CA ARG A 371 -8.10 -13.92 -23.11
C ARG A 371 -7.85 -15.45 -23.16
N GLY A 372 -8.53 -16.24 -22.32
CA GLY A 372 -8.44 -17.70 -22.26
C GLY A 372 -7.48 -18.22 -21.17
N VAL A 373 -7.14 -17.40 -20.18
CA VAL A 373 -6.44 -17.85 -18.97
C VAL A 373 -7.36 -18.72 -18.13
N LYS A 374 -6.87 -19.84 -17.62
CA LYS A 374 -7.60 -20.79 -16.77
C LYS A 374 -7.49 -20.42 -15.32
N PHE A 375 -8.56 -20.61 -14.55
CA PHE A 375 -8.61 -20.36 -13.12
C PHE A 375 -9.09 -21.61 -12.38
N GLU A 376 -8.27 -22.11 -11.47
CA GLU A 376 -8.55 -23.25 -10.61
C GLU A 376 -8.73 -22.73 -9.16
N PHE A 377 -9.97 -22.42 -8.81
CA PHE A 377 -10.35 -22.05 -7.44
C PHE A 377 -10.37 -23.28 -6.53
N PHE A 378 -10.32 -23.07 -5.23
CA PHE A 378 -10.31 -24.13 -4.23
C PHE A 378 -9.07 -25.04 -4.31
N HIS A 379 -7.96 -24.49 -4.80
CA HIS A 379 -6.70 -25.20 -4.94
C HIS A 379 -5.64 -24.59 -4.03
N LYS A 380 -5.54 -25.10 -2.79
CA LYS A 380 -4.55 -24.66 -1.80
C LYS A 380 -3.21 -25.32 -2.09
N VAL A 381 -2.20 -24.55 -2.45
CA VAL A 381 -0.82 -25.04 -2.55
C VAL A 381 -0.34 -25.45 -1.17
N THR A 382 0.30 -26.60 -1.07
CA THR A 382 0.81 -27.16 0.19
C THR A 382 2.31 -27.40 0.19
N ASN A 383 2.93 -27.53 -0.99
CA ASN A 383 4.38 -27.69 -1.12
C ASN A 383 4.87 -27.29 -2.52
N LEU A 384 6.09 -26.82 -2.61
CA LEU A 384 6.91 -26.73 -3.81
C LEU A 384 8.12 -27.64 -3.65
N GLY A 385 8.17 -28.74 -4.42
CA GLY A 385 9.26 -29.70 -4.37
C GLY A 385 10.26 -29.49 -5.50
N LEU A 386 11.51 -29.87 -5.25
CA LEU A 386 12.63 -29.67 -6.16
C LEU A 386 13.04 -30.96 -6.85
N SER A 387 13.63 -30.81 -8.04
CA SER A 387 14.35 -31.87 -8.75
C SER A 387 15.54 -32.40 -7.94
N ALA A 388 16.00 -33.60 -8.27
CA ALA A 388 17.13 -34.25 -7.57
C ALA A 388 18.42 -33.39 -7.58
N ASP A 389 18.63 -32.60 -8.63
CA ASP A 389 19.76 -31.65 -8.75
C ASP A 389 19.48 -30.28 -8.09
N LYS A 390 18.30 -30.09 -7.54
CA LYS A 390 17.84 -28.87 -6.84
C LYS A 390 17.87 -27.59 -7.68
N ARG A 391 17.72 -27.68 -9.00
CA ARG A 391 17.80 -26.52 -9.91
C ARG A 391 16.45 -26.02 -10.40
N VAL A 392 15.44 -26.86 -10.33
CA VAL A 392 14.09 -26.55 -10.81
C VAL A 392 13.05 -27.02 -9.81
N VAL A 393 11.91 -26.35 -9.77
CA VAL A 393 10.69 -26.86 -9.14
C VAL A 393 10.18 -27.97 -10.06
N ASP A 394 10.12 -29.22 -9.59
CA ASP A 394 9.68 -30.36 -10.39
C ASP A 394 8.27 -30.85 -10.05
N HIS A 395 7.77 -30.52 -8.86
CA HIS A 395 6.38 -30.80 -8.50
C HIS A 395 5.80 -29.74 -7.57
N ILE A 396 4.48 -29.61 -7.63
CA ILE A 396 3.69 -28.72 -6.77
C ILE A 396 2.57 -29.53 -6.17
N ASP A 397 2.51 -29.64 -4.83
CA ASP A 397 1.43 -30.33 -4.15
C ASP A 397 0.30 -29.37 -3.83
N ILE A 398 -0.92 -29.83 -4.07
CA ILE A 398 -2.15 -29.06 -3.93
C ILE A 398 -3.18 -29.86 -3.14
N GLN A 399 -3.74 -29.24 -2.14
CA GLN A 399 -4.98 -29.69 -1.50
C GLN A 399 -6.17 -29.13 -2.29
N VAL A 400 -6.93 -29.99 -2.95
CA VAL A 400 -8.19 -29.59 -3.58
C VAL A 400 -9.24 -29.47 -2.47
N GLN A 401 -9.74 -28.25 -2.24
CA GLN A 401 -10.63 -27.95 -1.13
C GLN A 401 -12.10 -28.25 -1.44
N ALA A 402 -12.52 -28.10 -2.68
CA ALA A 402 -13.88 -28.41 -3.12
C ALA A 402 -13.93 -28.76 -4.60
N THR A 403 -14.96 -29.48 -5.03
CA THR A 403 -15.25 -29.78 -6.44
C THR A 403 -16.57 -29.15 -6.88
N ILE A 404 -16.68 -28.86 -8.17
CA ILE A 404 -17.87 -28.23 -8.74
C ILE A 404 -18.89 -29.29 -9.08
N LYS A 405 -20.14 -29.10 -8.68
CA LYS A 405 -21.27 -29.98 -9.07
C LYS A 405 -21.37 -30.08 -10.57
N ALA A 406 -21.72 -31.24 -11.08
CA ALA A 406 -21.88 -31.53 -12.50
C ALA A 406 -20.61 -31.35 -13.36
N GLY A 407 -19.41 -31.28 -12.77
CA GLY A 407 -18.14 -31.17 -13.51
C GLY A 407 -17.98 -29.88 -14.31
N GLY A 408 -18.73 -28.84 -13.97
CA GLY A 408 -18.65 -27.51 -14.56
C GLY A 408 -17.44 -26.69 -14.08
N GLU A 409 -17.38 -25.45 -14.53
CA GLU A 409 -16.40 -24.44 -14.07
C GLU A 409 -17.04 -23.57 -12.98
N TYR A 410 -16.32 -23.26 -11.94
CA TYR A 410 -16.79 -22.37 -10.88
C TYR A 410 -17.04 -20.95 -11.43
N GLN A 411 -18.19 -20.39 -11.11
CA GLN A 411 -18.57 -19.02 -11.45
C GLN A 411 -18.45 -18.16 -10.18
N PRO A 412 -17.33 -17.46 -9.99
CA PRO A 412 -17.05 -16.81 -8.70
C PRO A 412 -17.81 -15.49 -8.49
N LEU A 413 -18.29 -14.86 -9.58
CA LEU A 413 -18.92 -13.55 -9.53
C LEU A 413 -20.46 -13.66 -9.60
N PHE A 414 -21.13 -12.77 -8.90
CA PHE A 414 -22.56 -12.49 -9.08
C PHE A 414 -22.77 -11.02 -9.40
N MET A 415 -23.97 -10.66 -9.82
CA MET A 415 -24.31 -9.27 -10.14
C MET A 415 -24.75 -8.54 -8.87
N GLY A 416 -24.03 -7.48 -8.49
CA GLY A 416 -24.43 -6.57 -7.43
C GLY A 416 -25.70 -5.77 -7.79
N CYS A 417 -26.26 -5.04 -6.83
CA CYS A 417 -27.47 -4.25 -7.00
C CYS A 417 -27.34 -3.14 -8.06
N ASP A 418 -26.12 -2.71 -8.32
CA ASP A 418 -25.74 -1.69 -9.32
C ASP A 418 -25.36 -2.29 -10.69
N GLY A 419 -25.51 -3.60 -10.83
CA GLY A 419 -25.17 -4.32 -12.05
C GLY A 419 -23.68 -4.55 -12.28
N ILE A 420 -22.82 -4.37 -11.25
CA ILE A 420 -21.39 -4.67 -11.32
C ILE A 420 -21.16 -6.14 -10.96
N PRO A 421 -20.29 -6.88 -11.67
CA PRO A 421 -19.85 -8.21 -11.26
C PRO A 421 -19.01 -8.14 -9.99
N VAL A 422 -19.46 -8.80 -8.91
CA VAL A 422 -18.89 -8.69 -7.57
C VAL A 422 -18.52 -10.06 -6.99
N TRP A 423 -17.52 -10.08 -6.11
CA TRP A 423 -17.11 -11.26 -5.35
C TRP A 423 -17.97 -11.43 -4.09
N PRO A 424 -18.41 -12.64 -3.74
CA PRO A 424 -19.07 -12.88 -2.46
C PRO A 424 -18.07 -13.01 -1.31
N THR A 425 -18.51 -12.73 -0.09
CA THR A 425 -17.71 -12.95 1.15
C THR A 425 -17.56 -14.42 1.52
N GLU A 426 -18.41 -15.27 0.99
CA GLU A 426 -18.40 -16.72 1.16
C GLU A 426 -18.48 -17.39 -0.21
N PRO A 427 -18.06 -18.66 -0.35
CA PRO A 427 -18.23 -19.41 -1.60
C PRO A 427 -19.70 -19.44 -2.03
N ASP A 428 -19.93 -19.52 -3.32
CA ASP A 428 -21.29 -19.86 -3.81
C ASP A 428 -21.56 -21.36 -3.55
N TRP A 429 -21.98 -21.63 -2.32
CA TRP A 429 -22.19 -22.97 -1.76
C TRP A 429 -22.99 -23.91 -2.66
N PRO A 430 -24.07 -23.45 -3.36
CA PRO A 430 -24.83 -24.27 -4.31
C PRO A 430 -24.00 -24.88 -5.42
N GLN A 431 -22.89 -24.26 -5.83
CA GLN A 431 -22.01 -24.80 -6.87
C GLN A 431 -21.11 -25.94 -6.39
N LEU A 432 -20.88 -26.08 -5.07
CA LEU A 432 -19.91 -27.01 -4.52
C LEU A 432 -20.52 -28.34 -4.13
N ALA A 433 -19.83 -29.45 -4.45
CA ALA A 433 -20.30 -30.79 -4.14
C ALA A 433 -20.22 -31.13 -2.64
N GLU A 434 -19.18 -30.59 -1.95
CA GLU A 434 -18.87 -30.90 -0.56
C GLU A 434 -19.51 -29.92 0.45
N THR A 435 -20.41 -29.06 0.03
CA THR A 435 -21.03 -27.99 0.84
C THR A 435 -21.42 -28.45 2.24
N ASP A 436 -22.25 -29.52 2.35
CA ASP A 436 -22.74 -29.99 3.64
C ASP A 436 -21.61 -30.50 4.56
N ALA A 437 -20.54 -31.06 3.98
CA ALA A 437 -19.41 -31.55 4.76
C ALA A 437 -18.56 -30.37 5.27
N ILE A 438 -18.31 -29.39 4.42
CA ILE A 438 -17.53 -28.17 4.77
C ILE A 438 -18.27 -27.37 5.83
N GLN A 439 -19.57 -27.14 5.67
CA GLN A 439 -20.37 -26.33 6.61
C GLN A 439 -20.54 -26.99 8.00
N ARG A 440 -20.29 -28.28 8.12
CA ARG A 440 -20.27 -28.98 9.43
C ARG A 440 -18.93 -28.83 10.18
N CYS A 441 -17.90 -28.31 9.53
CA CYS A 441 -16.62 -28.03 10.18
C CYS A 441 -16.77 -26.91 11.22
N LYS A 442 -15.90 -26.89 12.22
CA LYS A 442 -15.84 -25.81 13.21
C LYS A 442 -15.38 -24.48 12.60
N ASN A 443 -14.47 -24.56 11.65
CA ASN A 443 -14.04 -23.45 10.83
C ASN A 443 -14.20 -23.82 9.34
N PRO A 444 -15.35 -23.50 8.72
CA PRO A 444 -15.63 -23.80 7.32
C PRO A 444 -14.96 -22.85 6.33
N ASN A 445 -14.18 -21.87 6.80
CA ASN A 445 -13.55 -20.87 5.95
C ASN A 445 -12.41 -21.49 5.12
N LEU A 446 -12.61 -21.62 3.81
CA LEU A 446 -11.65 -22.21 2.90
C LEU A 446 -10.45 -21.27 2.56
N GLU A 447 -10.49 -20.02 2.98
CA GLU A 447 -9.34 -19.09 2.91
C GLU A 447 -8.50 -19.13 4.20
N SER A 448 -8.98 -19.82 5.28
CA SER A 448 -8.24 -19.93 6.53
C SER A 448 -7.32 -21.15 6.57
N TRP A 449 -6.12 -20.96 7.14
CA TRP A 449 -5.19 -22.04 7.44
C TRP A 449 -5.62 -22.87 8.65
N TRP A 450 -6.51 -22.34 9.47
CA TRP A 450 -7.11 -23.03 10.63
C TRP A 450 -8.41 -23.75 10.29
N THR A 451 -8.77 -23.89 9.00
CA THR A 451 -9.91 -24.73 8.63
C THR A 451 -9.65 -26.20 9.05
N ASP A 452 -10.63 -26.81 9.69
CA ASP A 452 -10.56 -28.24 10.00
C ASP A 452 -11.06 -29.13 8.84
N TRP A 453 -11.40 -28.52 7.71
CA TRP A 453 -11.70 -29.22 6.48
C TRP A 453 -10.41 -29.73 5.80
N GLN A 454 -10.34 -31.06 5.60
CA GLN A 454 -9.16 -31.72 5.07
C GLN A 454 -9.10 -31.79 3.53
N GLY A 455 -10.02 -31.12 2.84
CA GLY A 455 -10.16 -31.18 1.38
C GLY A 455 -10.99 -32.37 0.91
N VAL A 456 -11.14 -32.47 -0.42
CA VAL A 456 -11.89 -33.58 -1.04
C VAL A 456 -11.14 -34.90 -0.85
N PRO A 457 -11.83 -36.03 -0.74
CA PRO A 457 -11.16 -37.32 -0.54
C PRO A 457 -10.39 -37.80 -1.79
N PRO A 458 -9.41 -38.72 -1.62
CA PRO A 458 -8.71 -39.34 -2.73
C PRO A 458 -9.67 -39.99 -3.75
N PRO A 459 -9.29 -40.06 -5.04
CA PRO A 459 -7.98 -39.68 -5.61
C PRO A 459 -7.88 -38.20 -6.01
N ARG A 460 -8.85 -37.35 -5.72
CA ARG A 460 -8.90 -35.96 -6.15
C ARG A 460 -7.99 -35.05 -5.33
N SER A 461 -7.75 -35.36 -4.07
CA SER A 461 -6.82 -34.66 -3.21
C SER A 461 -6.01 -35.67 -2.36
N PRO A 462 -4.69 -35.43 -2.13
CA PRO A 462 -3.89 -34.37 -2.73
C PRO A 462 -3.70 -34.56 -4.25
N LYS A 463 -3.55 -33.44 -4.96
CA LYS A 463 -3.20 -33.38 -6.38
C LYS A 463 -1.75 -32.89 -6.51
N THR A 464 -0.93 -33.60 -7.27
CA THR A 464 0.44 -33.19 -7.52
C THR A 464 0.57 -32.78 -8.99
N LEU A 465 0.95 -31.50 -9.25
CA LEU A 465 1.34 -31.03 -10.58
C LEU A 465 2.79 -31.39 -10.83
N ARG A 466 3.13 -31.83 -12.05
CA ARG A 466 4.48 -32.28 -12.41
C ARG A 466 5.07 -31.48 -13.57
N LEU A 467 6.35 -31.16 -13.44
CA LEU A 467 7.14 -30.52 -14.49
C LEU A 467 7.07 -31.32 -15.81
N GLY A 468 6.87 -30.62 -16.92
CA GLY A 468 6.74 -31.20 -18.26
C GLY A 468 5.37 -31.82 -18.55
N GLN A 469 4.55 -32.10 -17.53
CA GLN A 469 3.18 -32.60 -17.70
C GLN A 469 2.15 -31.51 -17.47
N ASP A 470 2.17 -30.89 -16.31
CA ASP A 470 1.17 -29.93 -15.85
C ASP A 470 1.69 -28.48 -15.91
N PHE A 471 2.99 -28.30 -15.79
CA PHE A 471 3.65 -26.99 -15.91
C PHE A 471 5.08 -27.12 -16.44
N ASP A 472 5.61 -26.04 -17.00
CA ASP A 472 7.01 -25.86 -17.37
C ASP A 472 7.62 -24.69 -16.57
N LEU A 473 6.84 -23.65 -16.30
CA LEU A 473 7.24 -22.46 -15.55
C LEU A 473 6.27 -22.22 -14.38
N VAL A 474 6.79 -21.60 -13.32
CA VAL A 474 6.01 -21.24 -12.12
C VAL A 474 6.12 -19.75 -11.86
N ILE A 475 4.98 -19.07 -11.71
CA ILE A 475 4.89 -17.73 -11.12
C ILE A 475 4.39 -17.90 -9.69
N TYR A 476 5.25 -17.60 -8.71
CA TYR A 476 4.95 -17.75 -7.31
C TYR A 476 4.58 -16.40 -6.69
N GLY A 477 3.29 -16.22 -6.36
CA GLY A 477 2.74 -14.97 -5.81
C GLY A 477 2.11 -15.10 -4.43
N ILE A 478 2.44 -16.17 -3.69
CA ILE A 478 1.94 -16.35 -2.32
C ILE A 478 2.75 -15.48 -1.36
N SER A 479 2.08 -14.93 -0.35
CA SER A 479 2.69 -13.99 0.60
C SER A 479 3.80 -14.60 1.46
N LEU A 480 4.76 -13.77 1.87
CA LEU A 480 5.96 -14.15 2.64
C LEU A 480 5.64 -15.00 3.88
N GLY A 481 4.58 -14.69 4.63
CA GLY A 481 4.23 -15.43 5.85
C GLY A 481 3.94 -16.92 5.64
N ALA A 482 3.66 -17.34 4.39
CA ALA A 482 3.41 -18.74 4.07
C ALA A 482 4.69 -19.51 3.64
N HIS A 483 5.81 -18.84 3.39
CA HIS A 483 7.00 -19.46 2.81
C HIS A 483 7.59 -20.56 3.69
N THR A 484 7.62 -20.38 5.00
CA THR A 484 8.12 -21.40 5.96
C THR A 484 7.34 -22.70 5.91
N TYR A 485 6.11 -22.67 5.40
CA TYR A 485 5.24 -23.84 5.30
C TYR A 485 5.27 -24.47 3.91
N LEU A 486 5.40 -23.65 2.85
CA LEU A 486 5.25 -24.09 1.46
C LEU A 486 6.57 -24.32 0.75
N CYS A 487 7.64 -23.66 1.18
CA CYS A 487 8.91 -23.56 0.44
C CYS A 487 10.09 -24.20 1.19
N GLN A 488 9.84 -25.23 1.99
CA GLN A 488 10.86 -25.85 2.85
C GLN A 488 12.06 -26.38 2.05
N GLU A 489 11.82 -27.01 0.89
CA GLU A 489 12.90 -27.52 0.04
C GLU A 489 13.70 -26.38 -0.59
N LEU A 490 13.04 -25.29 -1.01
CA LEU A 490 13.69 -24.11 -1.56
C LEU A 490 14.60 -23.44 -0.51
N ILE A 491 14.09 -23.29 0.72
CA ILE A 491 14.82 -22.72 1.86
C ILE A 491 16.02 -23.59 2.23
N ALA A 492 15.89 -24.92 2.16
CA ALA A 492 16.98 -25.84 2.44
C ALA A 492 18.05 -25.85 1.34
N ALA A 493 17.67 -25.61 0.08
CA ALA A 493 18.54 -25.71 -1.07
C ALA A 493 19.29 -24.44 -1.43
N ASP A 494 18.73 -23.25 -1.14
CA ASP A 494 19.26 -21.94 -1.59
C ASP A 494 19.49 -20.99 -0.42
N ASP A 495 20.68 -20.38 -0.37
CA ASP A 495 21.08 -19.47 0.70
C ASP A 495 20.30 -18.15 0.64
N GLY A 496 19.91 -17.68 -0.54
CA GLY A 496 19.08 -16.49 -0.73
C GLY A 496 17.68 -16.67 -0.12
N TRP A 497 17.04 -17.82 -0.37
CA TRP A 497 15.75 -18.18 0.23
C TRP A 497 15.85 -18.28 1.76
N ARG A 498 16.90 -18.93 2.24
CA ARG A 498 17.16 -19.07 3.68
C ARG A 498 17.34 -17.71 4.33
N ALA A 499 18.16 -16.84 3.72
CA ALA A 499 18.42 -15.50 4.22
C ALA A 499 17.16 -14.62 4.16
N MET A 500 16.39 -14.69 3.07
CA MET A 500 15.14 -13.95 2.92
C MET A 500 14.15 -14.31 4.03
N VAL A 501 13.84 -15.58 4.20
CA VAL A 501 12.84 -16.03 5.19
C VAL A 501 13.31 -15.80 6.64
N ALA A 502 14.63 -15.84 6.89
CA ALA A 502 15.18 -15.58 8.22
C ALA A 502 15.22 -14.10 8.61
N ASN A 503 15.21 -13.18 7.65
CA ASN A 503 15.43 -11.76 7.91
C ASN A 503 14.25 -10.85 7.55
N LEU A 504 13.36 -11.25 6.64
CA LEU A 504 12.15 -10.49 6.36
C LEU A 504 11.07 -10.87 7.36
N GLU A 505 10.46 -9.87 7.96
CA GLU A 505 9.38 -10.05 8.93
C GLU A 505 8.03 -9.65 8.34
N THR A 506 6.99 -10.19 8.92
CA THR A 506 5.60 -9.85 8.60
C THR A 506 4.87 -9.40 9.86
N VAL A 507 3.76 -8.69 9.67
CA VAL A 507 2.92 -8.23 10.77
C VAL A 507 1.46 -8.57 10.49
N ARG A 508 0.71 -8.86 11.56
CA ARG A 508 -0.73 -9.04 11.54
C ARG A 508 -1.43 -7.69 11.54
N THR A 509 -2.57 -7.60 10.87
CA THR A 509 -3.37 -6.39 10.83
C THR A 509 -4.83 -6.67 11.22
N GLN A 510 -5.54 -5.62 11.59
CA GLN A 510 -6.96 -5.67 11.93
C GLN A 510 -7.72 -4.56 11.23
N GLY A 511 -9.02 -4.77 11.08
CA GLY A 511 -9.92 -3.80 10.50
C GLY A 511 -11.27 -3.79 11.21
N LEU A 512 -11.89 -2.61 11.20
CA LEU A 512 -13.22 -2.36 11.72
C LEU A 512 -13.99 -1.54 10.69
N GLN A 513 -15.20 -1.99 10.35
CA GLN A 513 -16.11 -1.20 9.54
C GLN A 513 -17.41 -1.00 10.31
N LEU A 514 -17.87 0.23 10.38
CA LEU A 514 -19.09 0.64 11.08
C LEU A 514 -20.08 1.27 10.11
N TRP A 515 -21.34 0.84 10.17
CA TRP A 515 -22.47 1.46 9.48
C TRP A 515 -23.27 2.26 10.49
N MET A 516 -23.45 3.57 10.23
CA MET A 516 -24.05 4.50 11.17
C MET A 516 -25.26 5.23 10.57
N ASN A 517 -26.22 5.57 11.42
CA ASN A 517 -27.44 6.31 11.04
C ASN A 517 -27.29 7.85 11.19
N LYS A 518 -26.07 8.31 11.38
CA LYS A 518 -25.68 9.72 11.39
C LYS A 518 -24.59 9.94 10.35
N ASN A 519 -24.73 10.95 9.51
CA ASN A 519 -23.67 11.35 8.61
C ASN A 519 -22.52 12.00 9.40
N LEU A 520 -21.40 12.21 8.73
CA LEU A 520 -20.17 12.71 9.32
C LEU A 520 -20.35 14.05 10.04
N ALA A 521 -21.10 14.99 9.46
CA ALA A 521 -21.37 16.31 10.05
C ALA A 521 -22.35 16.23 11.23
N ASP A 522 -23.36 15.36 11.14
CA ASP A 522 -24.31 15.14 12.23
C ASP A 522 -23.66 14.43 13.43
N ALA A 523 -22.67 13.58 13.19
CA ALA A 523 -21.84 12.99 14.24
C ALA A 523 -20.85 14.00 14.87
N GLY A 524 -20.64 15.14 14.20
CA GLY A 524 -19.89 16.28 14.76
C GLY A 524 -18.55 16.57 14.12
N TRP A 525 -18.17 15.87 13.04
CA TRP A 525 -16.96 16.15 12.28
C TRP A 525 -17.13 17.41 11.42
N PRO A 526 -16.32 18.47 11.64
CA PRO A 526 -16.53 19.74 10.96
C PRO A 526 -15.90 19.85 9.56
N ASN A 527 -15.07 18.87 9.18
CA ASN A 527 -14.26 18.93 7.99
C ASN A 527 -14.80 18.04 6.87
N ALA A 528 -14.14 18.07 5.71
CA ALA A 528 -14.42 17.15 4.61
C ALA A 528 -14.15 15.70 5.02
N ARG A 529 -14.66 14.76 4.25
CA ARG A 529 -14.29 13.35 4.37
C ARG A 529 -12.82 13.17 3.94
N GLY A 530 -12.09 12.28 4.61
CA GLY A 530 -10.69 12.06 4.34
C GLY A 530 -10.20 10.76 4.96
N ILE A 531 -8.88 10.58 4.95
CA ILE A 531 -8.21 9.55 5.71
C ILE A 531 -7.37 10.19 6.80
N GLY A 532 -7.63 9.83 8.06
CA GLY A 532 -6.88 10.26 9.23
C GLY A 532 -5.89 9.21 9.68
N CYS A 533 -4.70 9.64 10.08
CA CYS A 533 -3.63 8.81 10.62
C CYS A 533 -3.02 9.45 11.86
N ALA A 534 -2.03 8.80 12.46
CA ALA A 534 -1.30 9.26 13.64
C ALA A 534 -2.17 9.38 14.90
N TRP A 535 -3.20 8.56 15.01
CA TRP A 535 -4.15 8.59 16.12
C TRP A 535 -3.83 7.52 17.18
N VAL A 536 -4.81 7.29 18.06
CA VAL A 536 -4.69 6.35 19.17
C VAL A 536 -4.85 4.91 18.70
N GLU A 537 -3.96 4.06 19.22
CA GLU A 537 -4.09 2.60 19.06
C GLU A 537 -5.40 2.06 19.69
N PRO A 538 -5.88 0.94 19.19
CA PRO A 538 -5.31 0.08 18.14
C PRO A 538 -5.88 0.35 16.75
N PHE A 539 -6.60 1.45 16.53
CA PHE A 539 -7.24 1.83 15.27
C PHE A 539 -6.88 3.27 14.88
N ASP A 540 -5.59 3.52 14.75
CA ASP A 540 -5.02 4.86 14.52
C ASP A 540 -5.23 5.42 13.11
N THR A 541 -5.66 4.56 12.17
CA THR A 541 -6.00 4.96 10.81
C THR A 541 -7.51 4.85 10.60
N TRP A 542 -8.12 5.96 10.21
CA TRP A 542 -9.56 6.09 9.97
C TRP A 542 -9.84 6.65 8.59
N SER A 543 -10.93 6.19 7.94
CA SER A 543 -11.45 6.78 6.70
C SER A 543 -12.98 6.79 6.68
N ASP A 544 -13.58 7.87 6.19
CA ASP A 544 -14.99 7.90 5.81
C ASP A 544 -15.15 7.29 4.41
N MET A 545 -15.90 6.18 4.34
CA MET A 545 -16.19 5.43 3.13
C MET A 545 -17.68 5.51 2.72
N SER A 546 -18.39 6.53 3.17
CA SER A 546 -19.86 6.69 2.97
C SER A 546 -20.29 6.76 1.49
N HIS A 547 -19.36 7.07 0.58
CA HIS A 547 -19.63 7.03 -0.87
C HIS A 547 -19.94 5.62 -1.40
N LEU A 548 -19.68 4.57 -0.61
CA LEU A 548 -19.98 3.18 -0.94
C LEU A 548 -21.43 2.78 -0.61
N ILE A 549 -22.16 3.54 0.22
CA ILE A 549 -23.54 3.22 0.62
C ILE A 549 -24.46 2.91 -0.58
N PRO A 550 -24.43 3.66 -1.70
CA PRO A 550 -25.28 3.37 -2.85
C PRO A 550 -24.97 2.04 -3.56
N ARG A 551 -23.87 1.37 -3.17
CA ARG A 551 -23.46 0.06 -3.70
C ARG A 551 -24.05 -1.11 -2.90
N GLU A 552 -24.65 -0.84 -1.76
CA GLU A 552 -25.19 -1.82 -0.82
C GLU A 552 -26.72 -1.83 -0.88
N THR A 553 -27.37 -2.92 -0.45
CA THR A 553 -28.83 -3.12 -0.59
C THR A 553 -29.61 -2.77 0.69
N TRP A 554 -29.28 -1.65 1.31
CA TRP A 554 -29.94 -1.23 2.54
C TRP A 554 -31.41 -0.85 2.31
N PRO A 555 -32.35 -1.37 3.12
CA PRO A 555 -33.71 -0.85 3.12
C PRO A 555 -33.73 0.59 3.63
N ALA A 556 -34.60 1.43 3.11
CA ALA A 556 -34.69 2.84 3.53
C ALA A 556 -34.90 3.01 5.05
N SER A 557 -35.55 2.03 5.70
CA SER A 557 -35.77 2.01 7.15
C SER A 557 -34.47 1.82 7.98
N ALA A 558 -33.40 1.28 7.39
CA ALA A 558 -32.12 1.15 8.06
C ALA A 558 -31.41 2.50 8.24
N ASN A 559 -31.74 3.48 7.41
CA ASN A 559 -31.24 4.86 7.48
C ASN A 559 -29.70 4.93 7.58
N VAL A 560 -28.98 4.15 6.76
CA VAL A 560 -27.52 4.19 6.71
C VAL A 560 -27.06 5.52 6.11
N GLN A 561 -26.26 6.28 6.83
CA GLN A 561 -25.76 7.60 6.41
C GLN A 561 -24.25 7.72 6.42
N GLN A 562 -23.54 6.82 7.13
CA GLN A 562 -22.09 6.80 7.18
C GLN A 562 -21.56 5.37 7.19
N ILE A 563 -20.44 5.18 6.49
CA ILE A 563 -19.56 4.01 6.64
C ILE A 563 -18.21 4.52 7.09
N ALA A 564 -17.73 4.04 8.23
CA ALA A 564 -16.42 4.36 8.75
C ALA A 564 -15.53 3.12 8.78
N TYR A 565 -14.34 3.23 8.18
CA TYR A 565 -13.32 2.19 8.20
C TYR A 565 -12.20 2.58 9.14
N PHE A 566 -11.71 1.60 9.92
CA PHE A 566 -10.53 1.73 10.75
C PHE A 566 -9.62 0.54 10.53
N CYS A 567 -8.33 0.75 10.55
CA CYS A 567 -7.37 -0.34 10.51
C CYS A 567 -6.07 0.04 11.23
N ASN A 568 -5.33 -0.94 11.64
CA ASN A 568 -3.90 -0.95 11.90
C ASN A 568 -3.40 -2.34 12.27
N VAL A 569 -2.17 -2.40 12.81
CA VAL A 569 -1.56 -3.63 13.29
C VAL A 569 -2.27 -4.18 14.52
N ILE A 570 -2.15 -5.48 14.70
CA ILE A 570 -2.54 -6.15 15.94
C ILE A 570 -1.27 -6.72 16.59
N PRO A 571 -1.07 -6.55 17.91
CA PRO A 571 0.09 -7.12 18.58
C PRO A 571 0.22 -8.61 18.33
N ASP A 572 1.42 -9.03 17.90
CA ASP A 572 1.74 -10.43 17.70
C ASP A 572 1.81 -11.13 19.05
N ASP A 573 1.06 -12.21 19.19
CA ASP A 573 1.31 -13.26 20.15
C ASP A 573 1.90 -14.47 19.42
N GLN A 574 2.23 -15.53 20.13
CA GLN A 574 2.87 -16.69 19.51
C GLN A 574 1.98 -17.45 18.53
N GLY A 575 0.73 -17.02 18.34
CA GLY A 575 -0.25 -17.70 17.51
C GLY A 575 -0.66 -19.06 18.10
N ALA A 576 -1.53 -19.75 17.36
CA ALA A 576 -1.93 -21.11 17.71
C ALA A 576 -1.61 -22.09 16.57
N PRO A 577 -1.40 -23.38 16.87
CA PRO A 577 -1.26 -24.41 15.84
C PRO A 577 -2.46 -24.43 14.88
N PHE A 578 -2.24 -24.75 13.61
CA PHE A 578 -3.33 -24.83 12.62
C PHE A 578 -4.37 -25.93 12.93
N SER A 579 -4.06 -26.81 13.88
CA SER A 579 -5.00 -27.80 14.41
C SER A 579 -6.07 -27.23 15.36
N GLU A 580 -6.00 -25.91 15.68
CA GLU A 580 -6.96 -25.24 16.56
C GLU A 580 -7.98 -24.40 15.76
N PRO A 581 -9.06 -24.99 15.25
CA PRO A 581 -9.98 -24.31 14.31
C PRO A 581 -10.73 -23.12 14.93
N ASN A 582 -10.80 -23.02 16.25
CA ASN A 582 -11.45 -21.92 16.97
C ASN A 582 -10.54 -20.68 17.11
N TYR A 583 -9.25 -20.76 16.79
CA TYR A 583 -8.31 -19.67 16.97
C TYR A 583 -8.70 -18.39 16.20
N PRO A 584 -9.10 -18.44 14.92
CA PRO A 584 -9.53 -17.21 14.21
C PRO A 584 -10.74 -16.53 14.86
N ALA A 585 -11.69 -17.29 15.41
CA ALA A 585 -12.83 -16.73 16.12
C ALA A 585 -12.43 -16.05 17.43
N ALA A 586 -11.47 -16.63 18.17
CA ALA A 586 -10.92 -16.03 19.38
C ALA A 586 -10.20 -14.71 19.08
N GLU A 587 -9.39 -14.66 18.01
CA GLU A 587 -8.72 -13.44 17.56
C GLU A 587 -9.72 -12.36 17.08
N GLN A 588 -10.76 -12.77 16.37
CA GLN A 588 -11.84 -11.82 16.00
C GLN A 588 -12.54 -11.26 17.25
N GLN A 589 -12.77 -12.07 18.29
CA GLN A 589 -13.33 -11.58 19.53
C GLN A 589 -12.38 -10.60 20.25
N ARG A 590 -11.05 -10.85 20.17
CA ARG A 590 -10.04 -9.91 20.67
C ARG A 590 -10.13 -8.55 19.96
N VAL A 591 -10.24 -8.56 18.63
CA VAL A 591 -10.42 -7.34 17.83
C VAL A 591 -11.72 -6.62 18.20
N LYS A 592 -12.83 -7.34 18.40
CA LYS A 592 -14.09 -6.76 18.89
C LYS A 592 -13.93 -6.06 20.23
N ASN A 593 -13.19 -6.66 21.15
CA ASN A 593 -12.93 -6.05 22.46
C ASN A 593 -12.10 -4.77 22.33
N TYR A 594 -11.06 -4.77 21.49
CA TYR A 594 -10.27 -3.58 21.19
C TYR A 594 -11.13 -2.48 20.54
N ALA A 595 -11.98 -2.84 19.59
CA ALA A 595 -12.88 -1.89 18.94
C ALA A 595 -13.86 -1.26 19.93
N ARG A 596 -14.40 -2.05 20.88
CA ARG A 596 -15.31 -1.53 21.92
C ARG A 596 -14.58 -0.51 22.80
N GLU A 597 -13.41 -0.88 23.31
CA GLU A 597 -12.62 0.01 24.15
C GLU A 597 -12.21 1.29 23.43
N PHE A 598 -11.77 1.17 22.17
CA PHE A 598 -11.39 2.30 21.34
C PHE A 598 -12.57 3.27 21.11
N LEU A 599 -13.75 2.75 20.73
CA LEU A 599 -14.92 3.57 20.49
C LEU A 599 -15.35 4.31 21.77
N ASP A 600 -15.37 3.60 22.90
CA ASP A 600 -15.79 4.22 24.17
C ASP A 600 -14.83 5.30 24.64
N ARG A 601 -13.51 5.14 24.44
CA ARG A 601 -12.50 6.05 24.98
C ARG A 601 -12.06 7.17 24.03
N ASN A 602 -12.06 6.92 22.71
CA ASN A 602 -11.27 7.77 21.80
C ASN A 602 -12.09 8.44 20.69
N CYS A 603 -13.24 7.90 20.29
CA CYS A 603 -13.93 8.41 19.10
C CYS A 603 -14.55 9.83 19.28
N GLY A 604 -14.52 10.39 20.47
CA GLY A 604 -14.96 11.76 20.72
C GLY A 604 -14.22 12.84 19.93
N LEU A 605 -13.01 12.54 19.42
CA LEU A 605 -12.27 13.45 18.53
C LEU A 605 -12.95 13.61 17.15
N ILE A 606 -13.43 12.51 16.58
CA ILE A 606 -14.07 12.51 15.25
C ILE A 606 -15.60 12.61 15.33
N TRP A 607 -16.22 12.11 16.40
CA TRP A 607 -17.66 12.07 16.56
C TRP A 607 -18.14 12.63 17.91
N PRO A 608 -17.85 13.91 18.23
CA PRO A 608 -18.15 14.49 19.54
C PRO A 608 -19.65 14.56 19.89
N LYS A 609 -20.56 14.47 18.91
CA LYS A 609 -22.01 14.52 19.16
C LYS A 609 -22.64 13.15 19.43
N VAL A 610 -21.92 12.05 19.18
CA VAL A 610 -22.38 10.68 19.41
C VAL A 610 -21.45 9.96 20.40
N TRP A 611 -20.68 10.73 21.13
CA TRP A 611 -19.77 10.26 22.18
C TRP A 611 -20.01 11.08 23.45
N HIS A 612 -20.17 10.40 24.56
CA HIS A 612 -20.48 11.01 25.84
C HIS A 612 -19.24 11.01 26.73
N ALA A 613 -18.78 12.22 27.08
CA ALA A 613 -17.75 12.39 28.08
C ALA A 613 -18.33 12.02 29.44
N GLY A 614 -17.78 11.03 30.10
CA GLY A 614 -18.17 10.50 31.40
C GLY A 614 -17.01 9.74 32.03
N ASP A 615 -17.26 9.16 33.19
CA ASP A 615 -16.31 8.26 33.84
C ASP A 615 -16.99 6.92 34.15
N PRO A 616 -16.81 5.88 33.27
CA PRO A 616 -16.06 5.92 31.98
C PRO A 616 -16.81 6.67 30.86
N PRO A 617 -16.08 7.17 29.86
CA PRO A 617 -16.69 7.72 28.66
C PRO A 617 -17.34 6.62 27.81
N LYS A 618 -18.29 6.99 26.94
CA LYS A 618 -19.06 5.99 26.18
C LYS A 618 -19.48 6.46 24.81
N PHE A 619 -19.33 5.60 23.81
CA PHE A 619 -19.90 5.75 22.48
C PHE A 619 -21.39 5.38 22.48
N ASP A 620 -22.22 6.14 21.74
CA ASP A 620 -23.66 5.90 21.62
C ASP A 620 -23.95 4.82 20.57
N ASP A 621 -24.17 3.59 21.03
CA ASP A 621 -24.50 2.43 20.17
C ASP A 621 -25.82 2.58 19.40
N ALA A 622 -26.72 3.51 19.80
CA ALA A 622 -27.94 3.78 19.06
C ALA A 622 -27.68 4.44 17.69
N THR A 623 -26.46 4.94 17.49
CA THR A 623 -26.01 5.48 16.21
C THR A 623 -25.57 4.39 15.22
N LEU A 624 -25.27 3.18 15.69
CA LEU A 624 -24.94 2.05 14.82
C LEU A 624 -26.21 1.46 14.18
N VAL A 625 -26.11 1.14 12.91
CA VAL A 625 -27.16 0.42 12.18
C VAL A 625 -27.05 -1.06 12.48
N ASN A 626 -28.19 -1.73 12.70
CA ASN A 626 -28.20 -3.20 12.79
C ASN A 626 -28.01 -3.78 11.38
N CYS A 627 -26.89 -4.44 11.15
CA CYS A 627 -26.55 -5.01 9.85
C CYS A 627 -27.14 -6.42 9.65
N ALA A 628 -27.65 -7.05 10.70
CA ALA A 628 -28.22 -8.39 10.61
C ALA A 628 -29.67 -8.35 10.08
N ILE A 629 -30.06 -9.39 9.40
CA ILE A 629 -31.47 -9.61 9.03
C ILE A 629 -32.33 -9.88 10.28
N ASN A 630 -31.73 -10.45 11.33
CA ASN A 630 -32.38 -10.66 12.63
C ASN A 630 -32.10 -9.49 13.59
N PRO A 631 -33.11 -8.68 13.95
CA PRO A 631 -32.92 -7.47 14.78
C PRO A 631 -32.65 -7.79 16.28
N ALA A 632 -32.70 -9.04 16.71
CA ALA A 632 -32.46 -9.42 18.10
C ALA A 632 -30.98 -9.34 18.54
N VAL A 633 -30.06 -9.20 17.59
CA VAL A 633 -28.63 -9.04 17.83
C VAL A 633 -28.29 -7.56 18.09
N ALA A 634 -27.49 -7.26 19.12
CA ALA A 634 -27.07 -5.91 19.40
C ALA A 634 -26.31 -5.27 18.22
N ASN A 635 -26.59 -4.01 17.91
CA ASN A 635 -26.06 -3.32 16.71
C ASN A 635 -24.53 -3.42 16.58
N PHE A 636 -23.79 -3.24 17.68
CA PHE A 636 -22.33 -3.35 17.68
C PHE A 636 -21.86 -4.74 17.21
N GLN A 637 -22.54 -5.80 17.61
CA GLN A 637 -22.16 -7.18 17.27
C GLN A 637 -22.36 -7.49 15.77
N THR A 638 -23.18 -6.72 15.08
CA THR A 638 -23.46 -6.87 13.65
C THR A 638 -22.50 -6.10 12.74
N GLN A 639 -21.61 -5.28 13.31
CA GLN A 639 -20.60 -4.56 12.55
C GLN A 639 -19.54 -5.54 12.01
N PHE A 640 -18.68 -5.07 11.09
CA PHE A 640 -17.65 -5.93 10.51
C PHE A 640 -16.33 -5.76 11.24
N PHE A 641 -15.77 -6.88 11.69
CA PHE A 641 -14.49 -6.96 12.38
C PHE A 641 -13.60 -7.94 11.63
N ARG A 642 -12.49 -7.44 11.14
CA ARG A 642 -11.50 -8.24 10.41
C ARG A 642 -10.24 -8.44 11.24
N VAL A 643 -9.73 -9.68 11.23
CA VAL A 643 -8.40 -10.00 11.73
C VAL A 643 -7.64 -10.72 10.62
N ASN A 644 -6.49 -10.18 10.22
CA ASN A 644 -5.65 -10.73 9.17
C ASN A 644 -4.48 -11.46 9.83
N ILE A 645 -4.69 -12.76 10.11
CA ILE A 645 -3.76 -13.62 10.84
C ILE A 645 -3.25 -14.78 9.99
N ASP A 646 -3.95 -15.12 8.91
CA ASP A 646 -3.54 -16.22 8.03
C ASP A 646 -2.17 -15.93 7.41
N PRO A 647 -1.27 -16.92 7.31
CA PRO A 647 0.07 -16.71 6.73
C PRO A 647 0.09 -16.02 5.36
N THR A 648 -0.97 -16.22 4.58
CA THR A 648 -1.14 -15.59 3.26
C THR A 648 -1.63 -14.15 3.32
N GLU A 649 -2.05 -13.65 4.48
CA GLU A 649 -2.60 -12.29 4.67
C GLU A 649 -1.62 -11.34 5.38
N LEU A 650 -0.56 -11.88 5.98
CA LEU A 650 0.40 -11.08 6.74
C LEU A 650 1.09 -10.03 5.87
N TYR A 651 1.25 -8.84 6.44
CA TYR A 651 1.85 -7.70 5.75
C TYR A 651 3.38 -7.76 5.85
N CYS A 652 4.09 -7.60 4.74
CA CYS A 652 5.55 -7.65 4.71
C CYS A 652 6.14 -6.31 5.17
N LEU A 653 6.96 -6.34 6.22
CA LEU A 653 7.66 -5.18 6.75
C LEU A 653 8.92 -4.85 5.92
N SER A 654 9.27 -3.57 5.89
CA SER A 654 10.50 -3.07 5.29
C SER A 654 11.41 -2.54 6.42
N LEU A 655 11.95 -3.46 7.22
CA LEU A 655 12.77 -3.13 8.38
C LEU A 655 14.20 -2.70 7.98
N PRO A 656 14.89 -1.91 8.81
CA PRO A 656 16.31 -1.62 8.61
C PRO A 656 17.15 -2.87 8.42
N ARG A 657 18.10 -2.84 7.48
CA ARG A 657 19.03 -3.92 7.13
C ARG A 657 18.44 -5.13 6.43
N THR A 658 17.12 -5.11 6.09
CA THR A 658 16.46 -6.30 5.51
C THR A 658 16.31 -6.26 4.00
N THR A 659 16.32 -5.08 3.38
CA THR A 659 16.11 -4.89 1.93
C THR A 659 17.03 -5.75 1.08
N LYS A 660 18.29 -5.92 1.49
CA LYS A 660 19.29 -6.74 0.81
C LYS A 660 18.95 -8.24 0.72
N TYR A 661 18.01 -8.71 1.51
CA TYR A 661 17.57 -10.11 1.50
C TYR A 661 16.36 -10.36 0.61
N ARG A 662 15.77 -9.32 0.01
CA ARG A 662 14.69 -9.46 -0.95
C ARG A 662 15.22 -10.06 -2.25
N LEU A 663 14.61 -11.14 -2.73
CA LEU A 663 14.99 -11.75 -3.99
C LEU A 663 14.37 -10.99 -5.18
N PRO A 664 15.14 -10.78 -6.28
CA PRO A 664 14.58 -10.18 -7.49
C PRO A 664 13.55 -11.10 -8.15
N PRO A 665 12.45 -10.56 -8.71
CA PRO A 665 11.38 -11.34 -9.34
C PRO A 665 11.84 -12.34 -10.39
N GLY A 666 12.83 -12.00 -11.21
CA GLY A 666 13.38 -12.85 -12.26
C GLY A 666 14.58 -13.71 -11.84
N LYS A 667 15.00 -13.66 -10.57
CA LYS A 667 16.21 -14.37 -10.08
C LYS A 667 15.91 -15.06 -8.75
N SER A 668 15.08 -16.08 -8.80
CA SER A 668 14.67 -16.84 -7.62
C SER A 668 15.70 -17.85 -7.10
N GLY A 669 16.79 -18.08 -7.83
CA GLY A 669 17.72 -19.18 -7.57
C GLY A 669 17.37 -20.47 -8.33
N PHE A 670 16.15 -20.59 -8.89
CA PHE A 670 15.66 -21.75 -9.61
C PHE A 670 15.27 -21.37 -11.05
N HIS A 671 15.60 -22.23 -12.03
CA HIS A 671 15.53 -21.87 -13.45
C HIS A 671 14.11 -21.65 -13.97
N ASN A 672 13.10 -22.29 -13.37
CA ASN A 672 11.71 -22.24 -13.82
C ASN A 672 10.78 -21.52 -12.83
N LEU A 673 11.32 -20.85 -11.79
CA LEU A 673 10.56 -20.18 -10.76
C LEU A 673 10.73 -18.66 -10.85
N PHE A 674 9.62 -17.93 -10.96
CA PHE A 674 9.56 -16.47 -11.00
C PHE A 674 8.70 -15.95 -9.84
N LEU A 675 9.10 -14.83 -9.23
CA LEU A 675 8.51 -14.36 -8.00
C LEU A 675 7.63 -13.11 -8.25
N ALA A 676 6.49 -13.04 -7.57
CA ALA A 676 5.57 -11.90 -7.69
C ALA A 676 4.96 -11.57 -6.33
N GLY A 677 5.32 -10.42 -5.75
CA GLY A 677 4.79 -9.99 -4.45
C GLY A 677 5.52 -8.78 -3.89
N ASP A 678 4.94 -8.17 -2.87
CA ASP A 678 5.50 -7.01 -2.15
C ASP A 678 6.76 -7.33 -1.31
N TRP A 679 7.09 -8.60 -1.19
CA TRP A 679 8.27 -9.11 -0.50
C TRP A 679 9.50 -9.27 -1.41
N THR A 680 9.36 -9.09 -2.72
CA THR A 680 10.47 -9.16 -3.67
C THR A 680 11.23 -7.84 -3.77
N LEU A 681 12.42 -7.88 -4.38
CA LEU A 681 13.23 -6.69 -4.61
C LEU A 681 12.68 -5.87 -5.78
N THR A 682 12.32 -4.63 -5.50
CA THR A 682 11.99 -3.58 -6.47
C THR A 682 12.76 -2.31 -6.11
N ASP A 683 12.55 -1.19 -6.79
CA ASP A 683 13.11 0.09 -6.37
C ASP A 683 12.35 0.71 -5.17
N LEU A 684 11.07 0.36 -5.00
CA LEU A 684 10.23 0.93 -3.95
C LEU A 684 10.27 0.14 -2.63
N ASN A 685 10.35 -1.19 -2.68
CA ASN A 685 10.48 -2.11 -1.53
C ASN A 685 9.49 -1.92 -0.38
N LEU A 686 8.36 -1.27 -0.62
CA LEU A 686 7.27 -1.06 0.34
C LEU A 686 6.19 -2.13 0.17
N GLY A 687 5.50 -2.48 1.24
CA GLY A 687 4.30 -3.30 1.17
C GLY A 687 3.13 -2.50 0.58
N CYS A 688 3.08 -2.33 -0.74
CA CYS A 688 2.03 -1.58 -1.42
C CYS A 688 1.72 -2.14 -2.82
N ILE A 689 0.62 -1.70 -3.39
CA ILE A 689 0.14 -2.17 -4.71
C ILE A 689 1.15 -1.88 -5.81
N GLU A 690 1.75 -0.69 -5.82
CA GLU A 690 2.74 -0.31 -6.85
C GLU A 690 3.96 -1.25 -6.85
N THR A 691 4.52 -1.53 -5.67
CA THR A 691 5.61 -2.53 -5.52
C THR A 691 5.19 -3.90 -6.05
N THR A 692 3.97 -4.32 -5.69
CA THR A 692 3.47 -5.64 -6.06
C THR A 692 3.23 -5.76 -7.57
N VAL A 693 2.70 -4.73 -8.20
CA VAL A 693 2.52 -4.66 -9.66
C VAL A 693 3.86 -4.64 -10.37
N MET A 694 4.82 -3.81 -9.92
CA MET A 694 6.18 -3.81 -10.47
C MET A 694 6.85 -5.18 -10.37
N SER A 695 6.68 -5.87 -9.24
CA SER A 695 7.17 -7.23 -9.06
C SER A 695 6.61 -8.19 -10.13
N GLY A 696 5.30 -8.16 -10.36
CA GLY A 696 4.66 -8.95 -11.43
C GLY A 696 5.18 -8.59 -12.82
N MET A 697 5.34 -7.30 -13.13
CA MET A 697 5.91 -6.83 -14.39
C MET A 697 7.35 -7.32 -14.59
N LEU A 698 8.18 -7.30 -13.54
CA LEU A 698 9.56 -7.80 -13.59
C LEU A 698 9.60 -9.32 -13.79
N ALA A 699 8.70 -10.08 -13.17
CA ALA A 699 8.55 -11.52 -13.39
C ALA A 699 8.16 -11.82 -14.86
N SER A 700 7.16 -11.12 -15.38
CA SER A 700 6.75 -11.21 -16.79
C SER A 700 7.91 -10.90 -17.74
N ARG A 701 8.65 -9.81 -17.47
CA ARG A 701 9.80 -9.44 -18.29
C ARG A 701 10.87 -10.52 -18.31
N ALA A 702 11.11 -11.18 -17.18
CA ALA A 702 12.06 -12.28 -17.10
C ALA A 702 11.61 -13.51 -17.91
N ILE A 703 10.29 -13.74 -18.03
CA ILE A 703 9.71 -14.85 -18.79
C ILE A 703 9.67 -14.56 -20.30
N CYS A 704 9.18 -13.39 -20.70
CA CYS A 704 8.83 -13.11 -22.10
C CYS A 704 9.35 -11.77 -22.65
N GLY A 705 10.17 -11.03 -21.89
CA GLY A 705 10.70 -9.73 -22.30
C GLY A 705 9.69 -8.55 -22.16
N ARG A 706 8.48 -8.79 -21.64
CA ARG A 706 7.44 -7.75 -21.50
C ARG A 706 7.11 -7.45 -20.05
N PRO A 707 6.74 -6.19 -19.73
CA PRO A 707 6.65 -5.00 -20.60
C PRO A 707 8.02 -4.43 -20.96
N ASP A 708 8.10 -3.64 -22.04
CA ASP A 708 9.33 -2.98 -22.49
C ASP A 708 9.82 -1.94 -21.47
N HIS A 709 8.89 -1.27 -20.79
CA HIS A 709 9.19 -0.25 -19.82
C HIS A 709 8.35 -0.41 -18.54
N ILE A 710 9.00 -0.24 -17.41
CA ILE A 710 8.42 -0.14 -16.07
C ILE A 710 8.80 1.23 -15.53
N TYR A 711 7.85 1.96 -14.96
CA TYR A 711 8.17 3.22 -14.30
C TYR A 711 8.84 2.94 -12.95
N SER A 712 10.16 2.81 -12.99
CA SER A 712 11.02 2.37 -11.90
C SER A 712 12.38 3.02 -12.03
N ALA A 713 13.07 3.30 -10.94
CA ALA A 713 14.45 3.78 -10.94
C ALA A 713 15.41 2.80 -11.62
N PHE A 714 15.06 1.52 -11.70
CA PHE A 714 15.82 0.50 -12.44
C PHE A 714 15.53 0.50 -13.94
N GLY A 715 14.53 1.24 -14.40
CA GLY A 715 14.16 1.34 -15.81
C GLY A 715 13.87 0.00 -16.47
N THR A 716 14.69 -0.37 -17.47
CA THR A 716 14.63 -1.67 -18.17
C THR A 716 15.49 -2.74 -17.52
N GLU A 717 16.34 -2.38 -16.57
CA GLU A 717 17.25 -3.33 -15.91
C GLU A 717 16.51 -4.19 -14.90
N THR A 718 16.89 -5.46 -14.79
CA THR A 718 16.52 -6.28 -13.65
C THR A 718 17.28 -5.74 -12.44
N PRO A 719 16.63 -5.55 -11.27
CA PRO A 719 17.33 -5.08 -10.07
C PRO A 719 18.57 -5.98 -9.82
N ILE A 720 19.74 -5.43 -10.07
CA ILE A 720 21.00 -6.05 -9.63
C ILE A 720 21.32 -5.28 -8.33
N MET A 721 21.40 -5.99 -7.22
CA MET A 721 22.04 -5.43 -6.04
C MET A 721 23.41 -4.97 -6.52
N GLY A 722 23.66 -3.67 -6.55
CA GLY A 722 25.02 -3.16 -6.74
C GLY A 722 25.89 -3.93 -5.78
N ASN A 723 27.04 -4.42 -6.23
CA ASN A 723 28.00 -5.06 -5.37
C ASN A 723 28.14 -4.20 -4.10
N ALA A 724 27.48 -4.61 -3.03
CA ALA A 724 27.86 -4.19 -1.70
C ALA A 724 29.30 -4.69 -1.61
N GLY A 725 30.24 -3.76 -1.83
CA GLY A 725 31.63 -4.08 -1.81
C GLY A 725 31.88 -4.95 -0.59
N SER A 726 32.47 -6.09 -0.83
CA SER A 726 33.19 -6.85 0.17
C SER A 726 34.14 -5.87 0.87
N ASN A 727 33.68 -5.28 1.95
CA ASN A 727 34.52 -4.73 2.98
C ASN A 727 34.12 -5.45 4.25
N ASP A 728 35.07 -6.24 4.72
CA ASP A 728 35.09 -7.04 5.94
C ASP A 728 34.49 -6.39 7.18
#